data_05d4415369c3614570ae530eec199a14
#
_entry.id   05d4415369c3614570ae530eec199a14
#
_cell.length_a   1.000
_cell.length_b   1.000
_cell.length_c   1.000
_cell.angle_alpha   90.00
_cell.angle_beta   90.00
_cell.angle_gamma   90.00
#
_symmetry.space_group_name_H-M   'P 1'
#
loop_
_entity.id
_entity.type
_entity.pdbx_description
1 polymer ?
#
loop_
_entity_poly.entity_id
_entity_poly.type
_entity_poly.pdbx_seq_one_letter_code
_entity_poly.pdbx_strand_id
1 'polypeptide(L)'
;MHDSENIPQDGSLLFVVNHFTRIETMLLPYWLNQMTDLPVWSLADFELFKGALGSYLDKVGAVSTRDPDRDRLIVRSLLTGEAAWVIYPEGQMVKNKKIIEKGRFMISYAGGKRPPHTGAATLALRTEFYRQRIHRLLDESPQEAQRLLSEFQIDDAAPLLARHTYIVPINLTYYPIRAKENALSDLARKINGNISERLVEELMTEGTMFLSGVDIDLRFGRPIPIGECLTCPKIEQDIESRRVINFDDFLVSRKQMRREAVSIMMRYMDEIYRMTTVNHDHLFASMLQHIPFRKIRPDDLRRKVYLLANQCATMDQNYYHRSMNESQLPLLTDDQYDKFRDFMALAQQTGMLGGNGDELVKNRSRLGDPFDFHRARIDHPLWVIANEVEPLKLLQRCIHRIAWQPAFWTRAKVARRLRNHAHQEFQKDYEAHFIENESKPMAIGRPILLKGRSRQFGIVVVHGYMAAPEEVRGLAAYLNRKGYWVYAPRVRGHGTAPEDLATRTYQDWIRSVEEAYAMMACTCRHVVIGGFSNGAGLALEVASRIQAVKGVFAVSPPMQLQDFSARFVPAVDIWNRLMRRVRSNGARREFIANQPENPHINYVRNPVAGLRELERLMDHVEDRLKEVHMPAVVVQSVADPVVNPRGSRRVFDRLGSVEKKYILFNLDRHGILSGPGSEQVYRIIGNFVDDIRVGAKA
;
A
#
# COMPACT_ATOMS: atom_id res chain seq x y z
N MET A 1 11.02 -8.37 6.51
CA MET A 1 11.63 -8.06 7.83
C MET A 1 12.25 -6.68 7.75
N HIS A 2 12.10 -5.87 8.80
CA HIS A 2 12.50 -4.46 8.80
C HIS A 2 13.22 -4.11 10.10
N ASP A 3 14.19 -3.19 10.01
CA ASP A 3 14.91 -2.60 11.15
C ASP A 3 15.67 -3.67 12.00
N SER A 4 16.18 -4.74 11.36
CA SER A 4 16.90 -5.83 12.04
C SER A 4 18.23 -5.36 12.68
N GLU A 5 18.77 -4.23 12.26
CA GLU A 5 19.91 -3.56 12.87
C GLU A 5 19.65 -3.12 14.33
N ASN A 6 18.39 -3.07 14.74
CA ASN A 6 18.01 -2.80 16.13
C ASN A 6 18.25 -4.00 17.07
N ILE A 7 18.64 -5.17 16.57
CA ILE A 7 18.96 -6.33 17.40
C ILE A 7 20.40 -6.17 17.91
N PRO A 8 20.62 -6.00 19.23
CA PRO A 8 21.97 -5.95 19.79
C PRO A 8 22.72 -7.27 19.57
N GLN A 9 23.95 -7.21 19.08
CA GLN A 9 24.76 -8.40 18.78
C GLN A 9 25.38 -9.02 20.05
N ASP A 10 25.77 -8.18 21.02
CA ASP A 10 26.49 -8.56 22.21
C ASP A 10 25.64 -8.46 23.48
N GLY A 11 24.39 -8.92 23.43
CA GLY A 11 23.46 -8.76 24.54
C GLY A 11 22.74 -10.05 24.94
N SER A 12 22.17 -10.01 26.14
CA SER A 12 21.15 -10.96 26.58
C SER A 12 19.79 -10.46 26.11
N LEU A 13 19.15 -11.17 25.16
CA LEU A 13 18.02 -10.70 24.41
C LEU A 13 16.70 -11.28 24.92
N LEU A 14 15.76 -10.37 25.24
CA LEU A 14 14.39 -10.70 25.53
C LEU A 14 13.48 -9.98 24.56
N PHE A 15 12.93 -10.73 23.60
CA PHE A 15 12.01 -10.23 22.60
C PHE A 15 10.58 -10.16 23.18
N VAL A 16 9.93 -9.02 23.01
CA VAL A 16 8.53 -8.82 23.37
C VAL A 16 7.70 -8.54 22.12
N VAL A 17 6.65 -9.34 21.90
CA VAL A 17 5.97 -9.43 20.61
C VAL A 17 4.45 -9.34 20.82
N ASN A 18 3.74 -8.66 19.91
CA ASN A 18 2.28 -8.73 19.88
C ASN A 18 1.80 -10.12 19.45
N HIS A 19 0.72 -10.59 20.06
CA HIS A 19 0.18 -11.94 19.81
C HIS A 19 -1.12 -11.86 19.02
N PHE A 20 -1.09 -12.25 17.75
CA PHE A 20 -2.26 -12.19 16.89
C PHE A 20 -2.74 -13.58 16.45
N THR A 21 -1.81 -14.51 16.10
CA THR A 21 -2.10 -15.89 15.68
C THR A 21 -1.16 -16.86 16.39
N ARG A 22 -1.36 -18.18 16.19
CA ARG A 22 -0.39 -19.20 16.67
C ARG A 22 0.79 -19.37 15.73
N ILE A 23 0.68 -18.91 14.49
CA ILE A 23 1.70 -19.05 13.46
C ILE A 23 3.02 -18.42 13.91
N GLU A 24 2.94 -17.24 14.55
CA GLU A 24 4.13 -16.57 15.06
C GLU A 24 4.86 -17.36 16.13
N THR A 25 4.17 -18.15 16.93
CA THR A 25 4.83 -18.97 17.97
C THR A 25 5.69 -20.08 17.39
N MET A 26 5.43 -20.46 16.14
CA MET A 26 6.22 -21.46 15.42
C MET A 26 7.32 -20.82 14.55
N LEU A 27 6.97 -19.76 13.82
CA LEU A 27 7.88 -19.17 12.82
C LEU A 27 8.88 -18.18 13.45
N LEU A 28 8.46 -17.42 14.46
CA LEU A 28 9.28 -16.37 15.03
C LEU A 28 10.59 -16.90 15.71
N PRO A 29 10.56 -17.96 16.53
CA PRO A 29 11.80 -18.53 17.09
C PRO A 29 12.79 -18.94 16.02
N TYR A 30 12.33 -19.54 14.93
CA TYR A 30 13.17 -19.91 13.80
C TYR A 30 13.83 -18.69 13.14
N TRP A 31 13.07 -17.64 12.83
CA TRP A 31 13.62 -16.43 12.22
C TRP A 31 14.58 -15.70 13.14
N LEU A 32 14.29 -15.61 14.43
CA LEU A 32 15.17 -14.98 15.40
C LEU A 32 16.46 -15.77 15.59
N ASN A 33 16.40 -17.11 15.60
CA ASN A 33 17.60 -17.96 15.64
C ASN A 33 18.52 -17.69 14.43
N GLN A 34 17.95 -17.58 13.21
CA GLN A 34 18.72 -17.26 12.01
C GLN A 34 19.38 -15.86 12.04
N MET A 35 18.83 -14.93 12.85
CA MET A 35 19.33 -13.56 12.94
C MET A 35 20.35 -13.36 14.07
N THR A 36 20.27 -14.17 15.13
CA THR A 36 21.05 -13.98 16.34
C THR A 36 22.07 -15.09 16.58
N ASP A 37 22.00 -16.19 15.82
CA ASP A 37 22.76 -17.43 16.04
C ASP A 37 22.56 -18.02 17.46
N LEU A 38 21.54 -17.56 18.20
CA LEU A 38 21.22 -18.03 19.53
C LEU A 38 20.01 -18.98 19.51
N PRO A 39 19.97 -20.01 20.38
CA PRO A 39 18.73 -20.70 20.68
C PRO A 39 17.65 -19.72 21.13
N VAL A 40 16.44 -19.87 20.62
CA VAL A 40 15.32 -18.96 20.98
C VAL A 40 14.26 -19.77 21.69
N TRP A 41 14.05 -19.43 22.95
CA TRP A 41 13.03 -20.07 23.80
C TRP A 41 11.81 -19.17 23.95
N SER A 42 10.65 -19.78 24.21
CA SER A 42 9.39 -19.05 24.33
C SER A 42 8.55 -19.56 25.49
N LEU A 43 7.71 -18.68 26.05
CA LEU A 43 6.70 -19.09 27.01
C LEU A 43 5.41 -19.52 26.28
N ALA A 44 4.91 -20.70 26.60
CA ALA A 44 3.67 -21.24 26.07
C ALA A 44 2.68 -21.62 27.19
N ASP A 45 1.38 -21.53 26.88
CA ASP A 45 0.33 -21.91 27.81
C ASP A 45 0.44 -23.40 28.19
N PHE A 46 0.30 -23.71 29.46
CA PHE A 46 0.31 -25.06 30.00
C PHE A 46 -0.61 -26.03 29.25
N GLU A 47 -1.75 -25.55 28.77
CA GLU A 47 -2.69 -26.41 28.07
C GLU A 47 -2.16 -26.95 26.76
N LEU A 48 -1.19 -26.25 26.11
CA LEU A 48 -0.56 -26.66 24.86
C LEU A 48 0.39 -27.84 25.04
N PHE A 49 0.87 -28.09 26.26
CA PHE A 49 1.76 -29.22 26.58
C PHE A 49 1.02 -30.54 26.76
N LYS A 50 -0.32 -30.56 26.67
CA LYS A 50 -1.11 -31.78 26.73
C LYS A 50 -1.13 -32.48 25.38
N GLY A 51 -0.81 -33.79 25.36
CA GLY A 51 -0.85 -34.64 24.14
C GLY A 51 0.37 -34.52 23.25
N ALA A 52 0.22 -34.91 21.98
CA ALA A 52 1.34 -35.01 21.02
C ALA A 52 2.04 -33.67 20.73
N LEU A 53 1.34 -32.55 20.88
CA LEU A 53 1.90 -31.22 20.68
C LEU A 53 2.94 -30.85 21.76
N GLY A 54 2.79 -31.37 22.99
CA GLY A 54 3.70 -31.10 24.09
C GLY A 54 5.14 -31.51 23.79
N SER A 55 5.33 -32.74 23.28
CA SER A 55 6.67 -33.26 22.94
C SER A 55 7.34 -32.49 21.78
N TYR A 56 6.55 -31.87 20.89
CA TYR A 56 7.07 -30.96 19.87
C TYR A 56 7.48 -29.62 20.48
N LEU A 57 6.66 -29.05 21.34
CA LEU A 57 6.92 -27.77 22.01
C LEU A 57 8.20 -27.81 22.84
N ASP A 58 8.44 -28.91 23.58
CA ASP A 58 9.68 -29.12 24.33
C ASP A 58 10.91 -29.08 23.42
N LYS A 59 10.82 -29.71 22.22
CA LYS A 59 11.93 -29.74 21.25
C LYS A 59 12.23 -28.41 20.59
N VAL A 60 11.24 -27.51 20.51
CA VAL A 60 11.41 -26.17 19.91
C VAL A 60 11.71 -25.08 20.96
N GLY A 61 12.03 -25.46 22.20
CA GLY A 61 12.39 -24.54 23.26
C GLY A 61 11.22 -23.77 23.89
N ALA A 62 10.01 -24.36 23.84
CA ALA A 62 8.89 -23.78 24.57
C ALA A 62 8.90 -24.24 26.04
N VAL A 63 8.68 -23.30 26.95
CA VAL A 63 8.60 -23.54 28.40
C VAL A 63 7.20 -23.21 28.91
N SER A 64 6.67 -24.08 29.75
CA SER A 64 5.31 -23.91 30.31
C SER A 64 5.22 -22.68 31.21
N THR A 65 4.13 -21.89 31.01
CA THR A 65 3.82 -20.76 31.92
C THR A 65 3.58 -21.18 33.38
N ARG A 66 3.34 -22.48 33.67
CA ARG A 66 3.14 -23.03 35.00
C ARG A 66 4.36 -23.80 35.54
N ASP A 67 5.47 -23.80 34.84
CA ASP A 67 6.70 -24.40 35.33
C ASP A 67 7.17 -23.62 36.58
N PRO A 68 7.39 -24.30 37.73
CA PRO A 68 7.77 -23.64 38.99
C PRO A 68 9.17 -22.98 38.89
N ASP A 69 10.08 -23.55 38.13
CA ASP A 69 11.44 -23.06 37.94
C ASP A 69 11.60 -22.10 36.74
N ARG A 70 10.53 -21.81 36.06
CA ARG A 70 10.50 -20.98 34.85
C ARG A 70 11.24 -19.66 35.01
N ASP A 71 10.97 -18.88 36.04
CA ASP A 71 11.57 -17.55 36.25
C ASP A 71 13.10 -17.66 36.47
N ARG A 72 13.54 -18.70 37.23
CA ARG A 72 14.94 -18.97 37.46
C ARG A 72 15.64 -19.42 36.17
N LEU A 73 15.02 -20.28 35.39
CA LEU A 73 15.52 -20.71 34.08
C LEU A 73 15.71 -19.53 33.13
N ILE A 74 14.73 -18.63 33.03
CA ILE A 74 14.81 -17.42 32.18
C ILE A 74 15.96 -16.52 32.62
N VAL A 75 16.05 -16.22 33.92
CA VAL A 75 17.10 -15.35 34.46
C VAL A 75 18.48 -15.98 34.24
N ARG A 76 18.65 -17.28 34.51
CA ARG A 76 19.89 -18.00 34.28
C ARG A 76 20.35 -17.92 32.82
N SER A 77 19.46 -18.34 31.90
CA SER A 77 19.79 -18.37 30.48
C SER A 77 20.08 -16.98 29.89
N LEU A 78 19.43 -15.93 30.39
CA LEU A 78 19.78 -14.55 30.04
C LEU A 78 21.09 -14.08 30.69
N LEU A 79 21.44 -14.53 31.90
CA LEU A 79 22.72 -14.22 32.54
C LEU A 79 23.87 -14.83 31.76
N THR A 80 23.76 -16.09 31.37
CA THR A 80 24.79 -16.83 30.61
C THR A 80 24.80 -16.45 29.13
N GLY A 81 23.67 -15.95 28.59
CA GLY A 81 23.47 -15.70 27.16
C GLY A 81 23.32 -16.98 26.34
N GLU A 82 22.96 -18.12 26.99
CA GLU A 82 22.79 -19.40 26.28
C GLU A 82 21.55 -19.40 25.36
N ALA A 83 20.54 -18.56 25.66
CA ALA A 83 19.34 -18.43 24.83
C ALA A 83 18.75 -17.03 24.86
N ALA A 84 18.13 -16.63 23.76
CA ALA A 84 17.22 -15.51 23.71
C ALA A 84 15.78 -15.96 24.05
N TRP A 85 14.95 -15.05 24.53
CA TRP A 85 13.59 -15.36 24.93
C TRP A 85 12.55 -14.56 24.14
N VAL A 86 11.44 -15.21 23.81
CA VAL A 86 10.24 -14.57 23.24
C VAL A 86 9.12 -14.60 24.28
N ILE A 87 8.59 -13.42 24.60
CA ILE A 87 7.45 -13.28 25.53
C ILE A 87 6.37 -12.43 24.87
N TYR A 88 5.14 -12.91 24.98
CA TYR A 88 3.93 -12.20 24.55
C TYR A 88 3.30 -11.47 25.75
N PRO A 89 3.53 -10.15 25.91
CA PRO A 89 3.09 -9.42 27.11
C PRO A 89 1.57 -9.33 27.25
N GLU A 90 0.85 -9.55 26.17
CA GLU A 90 -0.61 -9.60 26.15
C GLU A 90 -1.14 -10.86 26.84
N GLY A 91 -0.36 -11.94 26.88
CA GLY A 91 -0.68 -13.22 27.51
C GLY A 91 -1.83 -13.99 26.84
N GLN A 92 -2.30 -13.50 25.70
CA GLN A 92 -3.31 -14.12 24.84
C GLN A 92 -3.33 -13.41 23.47
N MET A 93 -3.95 -14.05 22.47
CA MET A 93 -4.17 -13.42 21.16
C MET A 93 -5.11 -12.22 21.30
N VAL A 94 -4.65 -11.05 20.84
CA VAL A 94 -5.38 -9.79 20.93
C VAL A 94 -6.18 -9.54 19.66
N LYS A 95 -7.49 -9.40 19.81
CA LYS A 95 -8.43 -9.09 18.73
C LYS A 95 -8.85 -7.62 18.73
N ASN A 96 -8.60 -6.90 19.81
CA ASN A 96 -8.93 -5.49 19.97
C ASN A 96 -7.71 -4.70 20.44
N LYS A 97 -7.15 -3.93 19.53
CA LYS A 97 -6.00 -3.05 19.79
C LYS A 97 -6.42 -1.65 20.28
N LYS A 98 -7.68 -1.44 20.65
CA LYS A 98 -8.10 -0.25 21.40
C LYS A 98 -7.64 -0.39 22.84
N ILE A 99 -6.34 -0.27 23.02
CA ILE A 99 -5.62 -0.68 24.22
C ILE A 99 -5.29 0.47 25.17
N ILE A 100 -5.54 1.72 24.79
CA ILE A 100 -5.26 2.87 25.66
C ILE A 100 -6.57 3.42 26.22
N GLU A 101 -6.80 3.18 27.51
CA GLU A 101 -7.92 3.75 28.27
C GLU A 101 -7.40 4.59 29.44
N LYS A 102 -7.84 5.84 29.51
CA LYS A 102 -7.42 6.78 30.56
C LYS A 102 -5.89 6.83 30.76
N GLY A 103 -5.14 6.77 29.65
CA GLY A 103 -3.68 6.81 29.66
C GLY A 103 -2.98 5.51 30.08
N ARG A 104 -3.70 4.39 30.21
CA ARG A 104 -3.16 3.07 30.56
C ARG A 104 -3.43 2.07 29.45
N PHE A 105 -2.48 1.15 29.22
CA PHE A 105 -2.73 0.01 28.36
C PHE A 105 -3.69 -0.96 29.03
N MET A 106 -4.73 -1.38 28.27
CA MET A 106 -5.76 -2.31 28.73
C MET A 106 -6.06 -3.33 27.64
N ILE A 107 -5.78 -4.59 27.89
CA ILE A 107 -6.05 -5.69 26.96
C ILE A 107 -7.48 -6.20 27.17
N SER A 108 -8.26 -6.22 26.11
CA SER A 108 -9.61 -6.78 26.12
C SER A 108 -9.56 -8.31 25.96
N TYR A 109 -10.35 -9.03 26.76
CA TYR A 109 -10.54 -10.48 26.69
C TYR A 109 -12.00 -10.85 26.96
N ALA A 110 -12.37 -12.11 26.81
CA ALA A 110 -13.77 -12.57 27.00
C ALA A 110 -14.37 -12.24 28.36
N GLY A 111 -13.53 -12.12 29.38
CA GLY A 111 -13.96 -11.80 30.75
C GLY A 111 -13.89 -10.32 31.15
N GLY A 112 -13.51 -9.41 30.21
CA GLY A 112 -13.39 -7.99 30.53
C GLY A 112 -12.10 -7.36 29.99
N LYS A 113 -11.45 -6.51 30.81
CA LYS A 113 -10.21 -5.81 30.46
C LYS A 113 -9.19 -5.92 31.57
N ARG A 114 -7.92 -6.08 31.22
CA ARG A 114 -6.79 -6.10 32.14
C ARG A 114 -5.58 -5.38 31.58
N PRO A 115 -4.66 -4.88 32.44
CA PRO A 115 -3.38 -4.39 31.94
C PRO A 115 -2.55 -5.53 31.33
N PRO A 116 -1.60 -5.22 30.42
CA PRO A 116 -0.62 -6.18 29.95
C PRO A 116 0.20 -6.75 31.11
N HIS A 117 0.76 -7.93 30.91
CA HIS A 117 1.64 -8.52 31.92
C HIS A 117 2.99 -7.79 31.98
N THR A 118 3.47 -7.56 33.19
CA THR A 118 4.81 -6.98 33.43
C THR A 118 5.90 -8.06 33.51
N GLY A 119 5.57 -9.32 33.27
CA GLY A 119 6.50 -10.46 33.44
C GLY A 119 7.81 -10.30 32.68
N ALA A 120 7.75 -9.93 31.40
CA ALA A 120 8.95 -9.69 30.59
C ALA A 120 9.86 -8.60 31.21
N ALA A 121 9.30 -7.47 31.60
CA ALA A 121 10.03 -6.39 32.25
C ALA A 121 10.60 -6.80 33.60
N THR A 122 9.83 -7.56 34.40
CA THR A 122 10.27 -8.06 35.70
C THR A 122 11.44 -9.03 35.56
N LEU A 123 11.39 -9.96 34.62
CA LEU A 123 12.45 -10.92 34.35
C LEU A 123 13.73 -10.24 33.86
N ALA A 124 13.61 -9.30 32.95
CA ALA A 124 14.74 -8.52 32.45
C ALA A 124 15.39 -7.68 33.57
N LEU A 125 14.60 -7.02 34.41
CA LEU A 125 15.10 -6.29 35.59
C LEU A 125 15.80 -7.22 36.59
N ARG A 126 15.24 -8.40 36.86
CA ARG A 126 15.88 -9.40 37.75
C ARG A 126 17.19 -9.89 37.18
N THR A 127 17.25 -10.17 35.87
CA THR A 127 18.48 -10.58 35.21
C THR A 127 19.57 -9.52 35.36
N GLU A 128 19.27 -8.28 35.04
CA GLU A 128 20.26 -7.19 35.12
C GLU A 128 20.61 -6.85 36.58
N PHE A 129 19.67 -6.95 37.50
CA PHE A 129 19.93 -6.80 38.94
C PHE A 129 20.95 -7.82 39.42
N TYR A 130 20.79 -9.12 39.14
CA TYR A 130 21.74 -10.14 39.53
C TYR A 130 23.07 -9.99 38.81
N ARG A 131 23.10 -9.56 37.55
CA ARG A 131 24.32 -9.28 36.80
C ARG A 131 25.15 -8.19 37.49
N GLN A 132 24.51 -7.04 37.78
CA GLN A 132 25.22 -5.93 38.46
C GLN A 132 25.62 -6.28 39.89
N ARG A 133 24.76 -7.02 40.60
CA ARG A 133 25.07 -7.50 41.94
C ARG A 133 26.26 -8.46 41.96
N ILE A 134 26.33 -9.46 41.10
CA ILE A 134 27.47 -10.37 40.99
C ILE A 134 28.72 -9.58 40.64
N HIS A 135 28.64 -8.66 39.66
CA HIS A 135 29.75 -7.80 39.29
C HIS A 135 30.32 -7.05 40.50
N ARG A 136 29.46 -6.43 41.31
CA ARG A 136 29.88 -5.67 42.50
C ARG A 136 30.44 -6.57 43.59
N LEU A 137 29.80 -7.71 43.82
CA LEU A 137 30.20 -8.62 44.89
C LEU A 137 31.48 -9.41 44.60
N LEU A 138 31.91 -9.55 43.36
CA LEU A 138 33.21 -10.18 43.04
C LEU A 138 34.36 -9.46 43.71
N ASP A 139 34.31 -8.12 43.84
CA ASP A 139 35.31 -7.33 44.48
C ASP A 139 35.08 -7.18 46.00
N GLU A 140 33.79 -6.99 46.43
CA GLU A 140 33.44 -6.62 47.78
C GLU A 140 33.11 -7.81 48.71
N SER A 141 32.62 -8.92 48.17
CA SER A 141 32.23 -10.13 48.94
C SER A 141 32.29 -11.36 48.02
N PRO A 142 33.51 -11.88 47.69
CA PRO A 142 33.69 -12.99 46.75
C PRO A 142 32.92 -14.27 47.13
N GLN A 143 32.72 -14.53 48.46
CA GLN A 143 31.96 -15.68 48.91
C GLN A 143 30.51 -15.62 48.51
N GLU A 144 29.88 -14.45 48.63
CA GLU A 144 28.47 -14.27 48.23
C GLU A 144 28.32 -14.25 46.73
N ALA A 145 29.31 -13.69 46.01
CA ALA A 145 29.38 -13.78 44.54
C ALA A 145 29.42 -15.24 44.08
N GLN A 146 30.31 -16.07 44.70
CA GLN A 146 30.42 -17.49 44.39
C GLN A 146 29.15 -18.27 44.70
N ARG A 147 28.45 -17.92 45.81
CA ARG A 147 27.18 -18.51 46.15
C ARG A 147 26.13 -18.22 45.09
N LEU A 148 26.02 -16.97 44.61
CA LEU A 148 25.08 -16.58 43.54
C LEU A 148 25.39 -17.27 42.23
N LEU A 149 26.67 -17.35 41.84
CA LEU A 149 27.10 -18.09 40.65
C LEU A 149 26.68 -19.57 40.75
N SER A 150 26.92 -20.20 41.92
CA SER A 150 26.46 -21.57 42.16
C SER A 150 24.94 -21.74 42.14
N GLU A 151 24.19 -20.77 42.67
CA GLU A 151 22.71 -20.76 42.64
C GLU A 151 22.16 -20.74 41.20
N PHE A 152 22.82 -20.02 40.31
CA PHE A 152 22.51 -19.98 38.88
C PHE A 152 23.23 -21.04 38.05
N GLN A 153 24.04 -21.90 38.66
CA GLN A 153 24.84 -22.92 37.97
C GLN A 153 25.76 -22.30 36.90
N ILE A 154 26.45 -21.22 37.25
CA ILE A 154 27.41 -20.50 36.40
C ILE A 154 28.78 -20.76 36.90
N ASP A 155 29.64 -21.40 36.06
CA ASP A 155 31.00 -21.75 36.41
C ASP A 155 31.99 -20.58 36.13
N ASP A 156 31.74 -19.78 35.13
CA ASP A 156 32.57 -18.64 34.74
C ASP A 156 31.72 -17.34 34.70
N ALA A 157 32.18 -16.33 35.46
CA ALA A 157 31.54 -15.03 35.52
C ALA A 157 31.88 -14.11 34.32
N ALA A 158 32.97 -14.35 33.58
CA ALA A 158 33.42 -13.45 32.54
C ALA A 158 32.42 -13.24 31.41
N PRO A 159 31.75 -14.28 30.84
CA PRO A 159 30.71 -14.09 29.84
C PRO A 159 29.49 -13.31 30.34
N LEU A 160 29.16 -13.49 31.64
CA LEU A 160 28.08 -12.78 32.30
C LEU A 160 28.37 -11.29 32.41
N LEU A 161 29.58 -10.92 32.76
CA LEU A 161 29.99 -9.52 32.96
C LEU A 161 30.13 -8.74 31.65
N ALA A 162 30.45 -9.44 30.57
CA ALA A 162 30.61 -8.83 29.23
C ALA A 162 29.28 -8.47 28.55
N ARG A 163 28.15 -8.90 29.10
CA ARG A 163 26.81 -8.72 28.45
C ARG A 163 25.97 -7.71 29.18
N HIS A 164 25.00 -7.12 28.43
CA HIS A 164 23.91 -6.32 28.97
C HIS A 164 22.56 -6.92 28.59
N THR A 165 21.56 -6.67 29.40
CA THR A 165 20.21 -7.18 29.14
C THR A 165 19.39 -6.15 28.37
N TYR A 166 18.81 -6.59 27.24
CA TYR A 166 17.96 -5.77 26.37
C TYR A 166 16.58 -6.37 26.21
N ILE A 167 15.56 -5.54 26.26
CA ILE A 167 14.24 -5.88 25.73
C ILE A 167 14.15 -5.32 24.33
N VAL A 168 13.85 -6.18 23.34
CA VAL A 168 13.65 -5.80 21.95
C VAL A 168 12.17 -5.93 21.59
N PRO A 169 11.44 -4.83 21.40
CA PRO A 169 10.05 -4.86 20.96
C PRO A 169 9.94 -5.32 19.50
N ILE A 170 8.99 -6.21 19.21
CA ILE A 170 8.69 -6.68 17.86
C ILE A 170 7.22 -6.47 17.54
N ASN A 171 6.93 -5.97 16.35
CA ASN A 171 5.57 -5.95 15.80
C ASN A 171 5.44 -6.91 14.64
N LEU A 172 4.38 -7.70 14.66
CA LEU A 172 3.91 -8.52 13.55
C LEU A 172 2.61 -7.95 13.02
N THR A 173 2.58 -7.63 11.73
CA THR A 173 1.38 -7.20 11.02
C THR A 173 1.13 -8.14 9.84
N TYR A 174 -0.11 -8.61 9.69
CA TYR A 174 -0.54 -9.52 8.63
C TYR A 174 -1.43 -8.80 7.62
N TYR A 175 -1.26 -9.09 6.32
CA TYR A 175 -2.11 -8.53 5.28
C TYR A 175 -2.19 -9.44 4.03
N PRO A 176 -3.41 -9.71 3.52
CA PRO A 176 -4.72 -9.42 4.09
C PRO A 176 -5.12 -10.38 5.21
N ILE A 177 -5.90 -9.91 6.19
CA ILE A 177 -6.48 -10.77 7.22
C ILE A 177 -7.86 -11.20 6.77
N ARG A 178 -8.06 -12.52 6.61
CA ARG A 178 -9.34 -13.12 6.21
C ARG A 178 -9.60 -14.35 7.05
N ALA A 179 -10.81 -14.45 7.62
CA ALA A 179 -11.30 -15.66 8.28
C ALA A 179 -12.37 -16.27 7.38
N LYS A 180 -12.02 -17.33 6.65
CA LYS A 180 -12.92 -18.05 5.76
C LYS A 180 -12.95 -19.53 6.12
N GLU A 181 -14.08 -20.19 5.88
CA GLU A 181 -14.13 -21.64 5.92
C GLU A 181 -13.10 -22.21 4.93
N ASN A 182 -12.36 -23.21 5.38
CA ASN A 182 -11.28 -23.82 4.63
C ASN A 182 -11.17 -25.31 4.99
N ALA A 183 -10.39 -26.05 4.21
CA ALA A 183 -10.25 -27.49 4.39
C ALA A 183 -9.78 -27.91 5.81
N LEU A 184 -8.99 -27.06 6.48
CA LEU A 184 -8.53 -27.34 7.84
C LEU A 184 -9.64 -27.17 8.86
N SER A 185 -10.46 -26.11 8.74
CA SER A 185 -11.61 -25.89 9.63
C SER A 185 -12.68 -26.98 9.43
N ASP A 186 -12.90 -27.44 8.20
CA ASP A 186 -13.87 -28.50 7.88
C ASP A 186 -13.39 -29.87 8.38
N LEU A 187 -12.09 -30.17 8.21
CA LEU A 187 -11.50 -31.39 8.72
C LEU A 187 -11.57 -31.45 10.25
N ALA A 188 -11.26 -30.36 10.92
CA ALA A 188 -11.33 -30.28 12.36
C ALA A 188 -12.74 -30.50 12.89
N ARG A 189 -13.78 -29.90 12.28
CA ARG A 189 -15.19 -30.12 12.62
C ARG A 189 -15.61 -31.58 12.44
N LYS A 190 -15.08 -32.27 11.41
CA LYS A 190 -15.38 -33.69 11.14
C LYS A 190 -14.74 -34.65 12.12
N ILE A 191 -13.52 -34.33 12.62
CA ILE A 191 -12.76 -35.17 13.53
C ILE A 191 -13.30 -35.04 14.98
N ASN A 192 -13.71 -33.83 15.38
CA ASN A 192 -14.14 -33.59 16.75
C ASN A 192 -15.39 -32.67 16.78
N GLY A 193 -16.56 -33.24 16.92
CA GLY A 193 -17.84 -32.53 16.90
C GLY A 193 -18.03 -31.45 18.00
N ASN A 194 -17.17 -31.42 19.03
CA ASN A 194 -17.22 -30.48 20.17
C ASN A 194 -16.03 -29.51 20.19
N ILE A 195 -15.66 -28.97 19.06
CA ILE A 195 -14.58 -27.96 18.98
C ILE A 195 -15.08 -26.63 19.53
N SER A 196 -14.26 -25.97 20.36
CA SER A 196 -14.59 -24.63 20.88
C SER A 196 -14.65 -23.62 19.74
N GLU A 197 -15.58 -22.65 19.82
CA GLU A 197 -15.71 -21.57 18.82
C GLU A 197 -14.42 -20.79 18.63
N ARG A 198 -13.63 -20.65 19.69
CA ARG A 198 -12.29 -20.05 19.63
C ARG A 198 -11.36 -20.81 18.67
N LEU A 199 -11.31 -22.14 18.76
CA LEU A 199 -10.44 -22.96 17.92
C LEU A 199 -10.93 -22.96 16.48
N VAL A 200 -12.24 -22.91 16.25
CA VAL A 200 -12.83 -22.77 14.89
C VAL A 200 -12.40 -21.45 14.27
N GLU A 201 -12.49 -20.33 14.97
CA GLU A 201 -12.04 -19.02 14.46
C GLU A 201 -10.54 -19.00 14.14
N GLU A 202 -9.73 -19.57 15.04
CA GLU A 202 -8.30 -19.67 14.84
C GLU A 202 -7.97 -20.49 13.58
N LEU A 203 -8.57 -21.66 13.40
CA LEU A 203 -8.39 -22.51 12.21
C LEU A 203 -8.91 -21.87 10.91
N MET A 204 -10.01 -21.12 10.97
CA MET A 204 -10.51 -20.38 9.82
C MET A 204 -9.55 -19.25 9.42
N THR A 205 -9.00 -18.53 10.39
CA THR A 205 -8.06 -17.43 10.13
C THR A 205 -6.71 -17.97 9.64
N GLU A 206 -6.09 -18.84 10.42
CA GLU A 206 -4.75 -19.36 10.17
C GLU A 206 -4.73 -20.28 8.93
N GLY A 207 -5.75 -21.14 8.77
CA GLY A 207 -5.88 -21.98 7.58
C GLY A 207 -6.04 -21.16 6.30
N THR A 208 -6.78 -20.05 6.34
CA THR A 208 -6.89 -19.15 5.19
C THR A 208 -5.56 -18.46 4.89
N MET A 209 -4.81 -18.05 5.92
CA MET A 209 -3.48 -17.47 5.76
C MET A 209 -2.51 -18.43 5.08
N PHE A 210 -2.51 -19.70 5.46
CA PHE A 210 -1.68 -20.72 4.83
C PHE A 210 -2.08 -21.03 3.38
N LEU A 211 -3.36 -21.13 3.10
CA LEU A 211 -3.86 -21.56 1.78
C LEU A 211 -3.91 -20.42 0.75
N SER A 212 -4.20 -19.19 1.18
CA SER A 212 -4.38 -18.05 0.27
C SER A 212 -3.14 -17.16 0.16
N GLY A 213 -2.13 -17.39 1.01
CA GLY A 213 -0.99 -16.50 1.17
C GLY A 213 -1.32 -15.25 1.97
N VAL A 214 -0.36 -14.79 2.74
CA VAL A 214 -0.44 -13.56 3.53
C VAL A 214 0.94 -12.91 3.57
N ASP A 215 0.99 -11.60 3.39
CA ASP A 215 2.21 -10.83 3.66
C ASP A 215 2.37 -10.69 5.18
N ILE A 216 3.56 -10.96 5.69
CA ILE A 216 3.91 -10.81 7.10
C ILE A 216 4.99 -9.73 7.20
N ASP A 217 4.64 -8.61 7.81
CA ASP A 217 5.59 -7.56 8.15
C ASP A 217 6.08 -7.77 9.58
N LEU A 218 7.35 -8.15 9.72
CA LEU A 218 8.07 -8.28 10.98
C LEU A 218 8.98 -7.06 11.15
N ARG A 219 8.78 -6.31 12.23
CA ARG A 219 9.52 -5.08 12.50
C ARG A 219 10.12 -5.07 13.89
N PHE A 220 11.41 -4.71 13.99
CA PHE A 220 12.15 -4.62 15.24
C PHE A 220 12.21 -3.16 15.72
N GLY A 221 11.72 -2.91 16.93
CA GLY A 221 11.77 -1.62 17.58
C GLY A 221 13.13 -1.35 18.23
N ARG A 222 13.30 -0.14 18.70
CA ARG A 222 14.53 0.24 19.40
C ARG A 222 14.70 -0.59 20.67
N PRO A 223 15.87 -1.19 20.90
CA PRO A 223 16.15 -1.98 22.10
C PRO A 223 16.07 -1.09 23.35
N ILE A 224 15.56 -1.65 24.42
CA ILE A 224 15.50 -0.98 25.72
C ILE A 224 16.61 -1.57 26.58
N PRO A 225 17.68 -0.82 26.87
CA PRO A 225 18.75 -1.26 27.76
C PRO A 225 18.25 -1.24 29.20
N ILE A 226 18.26 -2.38 29.86
CA ILE A 226 17.67 -2.55 31.21
C ILE A 226 18.56 -1.96 32.31
N GLY A 227 19.88 -1.93 32.09
CA GLY A 227 20.82 -1.34 33.04
C GLY A 227 20.48 0.11 33.43
N GLU A 228 19.99 0.89 32.46
CA GLU A 228 19.57 2.27 32.70
C GLU A 228 18.33 2.40 33.62
N CYS A 229 17.59 1.31 33.84
CA CYS A 229 16.38 1.31 34.65
C CYS A 229 16.65 0.94 36.13
N LEU A 230 17.89 0.61 36.49
CA LEU A 230 18.28 0.21 37.83
C LEU A 230 18.96 1.30 38.67
N THR A 231 19.02 2.52 38.17
CA THR A 231 19.73 3.68 38.78
C THR A 231 19.02 4.32 39.98
N CYS A 232 17.93 3.71 40.48
CA CYS A 232 17.26 4.18 41.67
C CYS A 232 18.05 3.84 42.94
N PRO A 233 18.31 4.81 43.87
CA PRO A 233 19.14 4.58 45.07
C PRO A 233 18.73 3.38 45.92
N LYS A 234 17.44 3.05 45.98
CA LYS A 234 16.95 1.86 46.72
C LYS A 234 17.31 0.55 46.01
N ILE A 235 17.39 0.56 44.71
CA ILE A 235 17.79 -0.63 43.92
C ILE A 235 19.31 -0.77 43.99
N GLU A 236 20.06 0.31 43.88
CA GLU A 236 21.51 0.34 44.05
C GLU A 236 21.89 -0.18 45.46
N GLN A 237 21.17 0.25 46.51
CA GLN A 237 21.39 -0.24 47.87
C GLN A 237 21.23 -1.78 47.97
N ASP A 238 20.23 -2.37 47.29
CA ASP A 238 20.06 -3.82 47.28
C ASP A 238 21.15 -4.49 46.44
N ILE A 239 21.62 -3.88 45.35
CA ILE A 239 22.74 -4.38 44.51
C ILE A 239 24.03 -4.40 45.34
N GLU A 240 24.35 -3.36 46.07
CA GLU A 240 25.57 -3.18 46.85
C GLU A 240 25.51 -3.93 48.22
N SER A 241 24.32 -4.38 48.61
CA SER A 241 24.12 -5.01 49.92
C SER A 241 24.94 -6.31 50.05
N ARG A 242 25.70 -6.45 51.15
CA ARG A 242 26.43 -7.69 51.50
C ARG A 242 25.55 -8.76 52.14
N ARG A 243 24.21 -8.50 52.29
CA ARG A 243 23.27 -9.48 52.79
C ARG A 243 23.13 -10.63 51.81
N VAL A 244 22.92 -11.83 52.34
CA VAL A 244 22.49 -12.98 51.53
C VAL A 244 21.10 -12.67 51.00
N ILE A 245 20.99 -12.70 49.68
CA ILE A 245 19.72 -12.49 48.95
C ILE A 245 19.51 -13.70 48.03
N ASN A 246 18.52 -14.51 48.36
CA ASN A 246 18.12 -15.65 47.52
C ASN A 246 17.16 -15.18 46.40
N PHE A 247 17.00 -16.03 45.41
CA PHE A 247 16.18 -15.68 44.22
C PHE A 247 14.75 -15.26 44.58
N ASP A 248 14.12 -15.88 45.57
CA ASP A 248 12.74 -15.62 45.97
C ASP A 248 12.58 -14.63 47.11
N ASP A 249 13.69 -14.09 47.65
CA ASP A 249 13.65 -13.15 48.77
C ASP A 249 13.00 -11.81 48.39
N PHE A 250 12.40 -11.19 49.39
CA PHE A 250 11.82 -9.85 49.26
C PHE A 250 12.92 -8.77 49.32
N LEU A 251 13.13 -8.10 48.20
CA LEU A 251 14.00 -6.95 48.15
C LEU A 251 13.40 -5.71 48.84
N VAL A 252 14.24 -4.87 49.45
CA VAL A 252 13.82 -3.57 49.98
C VAL A 252 13.29 -2.68 48.83
N SER A 253 13.91 -2.77 47.69
CA SER A 253 13.54 -2.05 46.47
C SER A 253 12.34 -2.62 45.72
N ARG A 254 11.70 -3.72 46.20
CA ARG A 254 10.60 -4.42 45.49
C ARG A 254 9.54 -3.48 44.93
N LYS A 255 9.14 -2.46 45.69
CA LYS A 255 8.10 -1.50 45.27
C LYS A 255 8.59 -0.66 44.11
N GLN A 256 9.88 -0.30 44.09
CA GLN A 256 10.50 0.47 43.01
C GLN A 256 10.71 -0.41 41.77
N MET A 257 11.26 -1.62 41.92
CA MET A 257 11.37 -2.62 40.86
C MET A 257 10.04 -2.85 40.15
N ARG A 258 8.94 -2.92 40.89
CA ARG A 258 7.60 -3.06 40.31
C ARG A 258 7.16 -1.82 39.51
N ARG A 259 7.54 -0.59 39.94
CA ARG A 259 7.27 0.64 39.21
C ARG A 259 8.06 0.69 37.91
N GLU A 260 9.34 0.34 37.97
CA GLU A 260 10.18 0.26 36.77
C GLU A 260 9.68 -0.79 35.79
N ALA A 261 9.25 -1.96 36.27
CA ALA A 261 8.65 -2.99 35.42
C ALA A 261 7.39 -2.47 34.68
N VAL A 262 6.55 -1.67 35.35
CA VAL A 262 5.39 -1.04 34.71
C VAL A 262 5.85 0.01 33.68
N SER A 263 6.87 0.83 33.99
CA SER A 263 7.42 1.84 33.09
C SER A 263 7.98 1.21 31.82
N ILE A 264 8.80 0.16 31.97
CA ILE A 264 9.36 -0.60 30.86
C ILE A 264 8.24 -1.25 30.02
N MET A 265 7.24 -1.85 30.69
CA MET A 265 6.07 -2.43 30.01
C MET A 265 5.35 -1.39 29.15
N MET A 266 5.14 -0.19 29.68
CA MET A 266 4.51 0.89 28.92
C MET A 266 5.35 1.29 27.70
N ARG A 267 6.68 1.36 27.83
CA ARG A 267 7.61 1.70 26.75
C ARG A 267 7.55 0.67 25.61
N TYR A 268 7.71 -0.64 25.93
CA TYR A 268 7.69 -1.64 24.87
C TYR A 268 6.30 -1.83 24.25
N MET A 269 5.21 -1.67 25.02
CA MET A 269 3.85 -1.72 24.46
C MET A 269 3.60 -0.57 23.48
N ASP A 270 4.02 0.65 23.84
CA ASP A 270 3.89 1.81 22.94
C ASP A 270 4.68 1.58 21.65
N GLU A 271 5.92 1.09 21.77
CA GLU A 271 6.78 0.79 20.61
C GLU A 271 6.18 -0.31 19.73
N ILE A 272 5.74 -1.43 20.29
CA ILE A 272 5.11 -2.53 19.55
C ILE A 272 3.94 -2.02 18.70
N TYR A 273 3.03 -1.27 19.30
CA TYR A 273 1.82 -0.85 18.59
C TYR A 273 2.05 0.32 17.64
N ARG A 274 3.04 1.17 17.93
CA ARG A 274 3.47 2.24 17.02
C ARG A 274 4.04 1.69 15.71
N MET A 275 4.64 0.52 15.75
CA MET A 275 5.25 -0.16 14.58
C MET A 275 4.24 -0.89 13.69
N THR A 276 2.94 -0.82 13.96
CA THR A 276 1.92 -1.45 13.09
C THR A 276 2.06 -0.97 11.64
N THR A 277 2.22 -1.90 10.71
CA THR A 277 2.32 -1.62 9.28
C THR A 277 0.93 -1.35 8.70
N VAL A 278 0.68 -0.11 8.29
CA VAL A 278 -0.60 0.34 7.75
C VAL A 278 -0.79 -0.18 6.33
N ASN A 279 -1.98 -0.70 6.02
CA ASN A 279 -2.36 -1.22 4.70
C ASN A 279 -3.74 -0.71 4.26
N HIS A 280 -4.17 -1.06 3.05
CA HIS A 280 -5.45 -0.59 2.49
C HIS A 280 -6.67 -1.03 3.30
N ASP A 281 -6.68 -2.25 3.84
CA ASP A 281 -7.80 -2.73 4.66
C ASP A 281 -7.97 -1.89 5.93
N HIS A 282 -6.86 -1.51 6.57
CA HIS A 282 -6.87 -0.58 7.70
C HIS A 282 -7.50 0.77 7.34
N LEU A 283 -7.13 1.32 6.16
CA LEU A 283 -7.67 2.61 5.73
C LEU A 283 -9.16 2.53 5.39
N PHE A 284 -9.59 1.49 4.68
CA PHE A 284 -11.02 1.29 4.34
C PHE A 284 -11.87 1.04 5.58
N ALA A 285 -11.44 0.11 6.45
CA ALA A 285 -12.20 -0.25 7.64
C ALA A 285 -12.34 0.94 8.61
N SER A 286 -11.22 1.62 8.90
CA SER A 286 -11.23 2.80 9.78
C SER A 286 -12.05 3.94 9.17
N MET A 287 -11.95 4.16 7.85
CA MET A 287 -12.75 5.18 7.17
C MET A 287 -14.23 4.89 7.30
N LEU A 288 -14.67 3.63 7.09
CA LEU A 288 -16.07 3.23 7.25
C LEU A 288 -16.58 3.43 8.67
N GLN A 289 -15.79 3.12 9.69
CA GLN A 289 -16.18 3.35 11.09
C GLN A 289 -16.43 4.83 11.37
N HIS A 290 -15.55 5.72 10.87
CA HIS A 290 -15.59 7.15 11.19
C HIS A 290 -16.54 7.97 10.31
N ILE A 291 -16.94 7.49 9.12
CA ILE A 291 -17.95 8.18 8.31
C ILE A 291 -19.29 8.20 9.09
N PRO A 292 -19.87 9.38 9.38
CA PRO A 292 -21.05 9.46 10.25
C PRO A 292 -22.34 8.96 9.58
N PHE A 293 -22.36 8.91 8.25
CA PHE A 293 -23.56 8.58 7.47
C PHE A 293 -23.78 7.06 7.39
N ARG A 294 -25.05 6.64 7.45
CA ARG A 294 -25.43 5.24 7.25
C ARG A 294 -25.29 4.80 5.79
N LYS A 295 -25.62 5.70 4.87
CA LYS A 295 -25.56 5.49 3.43
C LYS A 295 -24.34 6.20 2.84
N ILE A 296 -23.58 5.51 2.01
CA ILE A 296 -22.31 6.00 1.45
C ILE A 296 -22.25 5.57 -0.02
N ARG A 297 -21.82 6.46 -0.90
CA ARG A 297 -21.51 6.07 -2.28
C ARG A 297 -20.14 5.40 -2.34
N PRO A 298 -20.00 4.27 -3.06
CA PRO A 298 -18.71 3.58 -3.23
C PRO A 298 -17.59 4.53 -3.66
N ASP A 299 -17.87 5.37 -4.63
CA ASP A 299 -16.93 6.38 -5.12
C ASP A 299 -16.45 7.37 -4.05
N ASP A 300 -17.32 7.77 -3.11
CA ASP A 300 -16.91 8.70 -2.04
C ASP A 300 -15.98 8.01 -1.06
N LEU A 301 -16.23 6.76 -0.74
CA LEU A 301 -15.34 5.94 0.08
C LEU A 301 -13.97 5.79 -0.58
N ARG A 302 -13.93 5.43 -1.87
CA ARG A 302 -12.69 5.30 -2.66
C ARG A 302 -11.89 6.61 -2.68
N ARG A 303 -12.56 7.75 -2.91
CA ARG A 303 -11.92 9.09 -2.91
C ARG A 303 -11.37 9.47 -1.54
N LYS A 304 -12.10 9.17 -0.46
CA LYS A 304 -11.63 9.42 0.92
C LYS A 304 -10.40 8.59 1.24
N VAL A 305 -10.40 7.30 0.88
CA VAL A 305 -9.25 6.42 1.08
C VAL A 305 -8.07 6.84 0.20
N TYR A 306 -8.30 7.25 -1.05
CA TYR A 306 -7.26 7.83 -1.91
C TYR A 306 -6.60 9.06 -1.26
N LEU A 307 -7.38 10.01 -0.74
CA LEU A 307 -6.82 11.18 -0.04
C LEU A 307 -6.02 10.78 1.19
N LEU A 308 -6.51 9.82 1.96
CA LEU A 308 -5.84 9.33 3.16
C LEU A 308 -4.53 8.63 2.82
N ALA A 309 -4.54 7.71 1.85
CA ALA A 309 -3.35 6.98 1.40
C ALA A 309 -2.24 7.92 0.90
N ASN A 310 -2.62 8.92 0.11
CA ASN A 310 -1.66 9.94 -0.32
C ASN A 310 -1.18 10.87 0.82
N GLN A 311 -1.96 11.04 1.88
CA GLN A 311 -1.53 11.78 3.05
C GLN A 311 -0.60 10.93 3.92
N CYS A 312 -0.83 9.61 4.00
CA CYS A 312 0.05 8.65 4.62
C CYS A 312 1.48 8.74 4.06
N ALA A 313 1.64 8.86 2.76
CA ALA A 313 2.96 8.99 2.11
C ALA A 313 3.80 10.20 2.58
N THR A 314 3.20 11.13 3.32
CA THR A 314 3.88 12.30 3.92
C THR A 314 4.02 12.21 5.44
N MET A 315 3.70 11.07 6.03
CA MET A 315 3.76 10.84 7.48
C MET A 315 4.92 9.92 7.83
N ASP A 316 6.07 10.48 8.15
CA ASP A 316 7.30 9.72 8.46
C ASP A 316 7.23 8.92 9.77
N GLN A 317 6.18 9.10 10.57
CA GLN A 317 6.05 8.45 11.89
C GLN A 317 5.34 7.09 11.85
N ASN A 318 4.80 6.67 10.70
CA ASN A 318 4.09 5.42 10.54
C ASN A 318 4.77 4.55 9.50
N TYR A 319 4.57 3.25 9.63
CA TYR A 319 5.08 2.28 8.68
C TYR A 319 3.96 1.85 7.73
N TYR A 320 4.30 1.63 6.47
CA TYR A 320 3.33 1.34 5.42
C TYR A 320 3.69 0.05 4.69
N HIS A 321 2.67 -0.73 4.39
CA HIS A 321 2.80 -1.90 3.53
C HIS A 321 3.29 -1.47 2.13
N ARG A 322 4.10 -2.31 1.47
CA ARG A 322 4.70 -2.02 0.15
C ARG A 322 3.70 -1.51 -0.89
N SER A 323 2.46 -2.02 -0.90
CA SER A 323 1.41 -1.56 -1.82
C SER A 323 0.98 -0.10 -1.60
N MET A 324 1.30 0.51 -0.47
CA MET A 324 1.04 1.92 -0.21
C MET A 324 2.06 2.85 -0.87
N ASN A 325 3.24 2.33 -1.26
CA ASN A 325 4.28 3.08 -1.98
C ASN A 325 4.01 3.14 -3.48
N GLU A 326 3.10 2.32 -3.97
CA GLU A 326 2.67 2.33 -5.37
C GLU A 326 1.69 3.48 -5.65
N SER A 327 1.39 3.70 -6.93
CA SER A 327 0.37 4.68 -7.30
C SER A 327 -0.99 4.31 -6.72
N GLN A 328 -1.61 5.23 -6.02
CA GLN A 328 -2.95 5.05 -5.46
C GLN A 328 -4.07 5.42 -6.46
N LEU A 329 -3.71 5.78 -7.68
CA LEU A 329 -4.64 6.19 -8.74
C LEU A 329 -5.68 5.10 -9.07
N PRO A 330 -5.35 3.79 -9.09
CA PRO A 330 -6.34 2.73 -9.30
C PRO A 330 -7.55 2.76 -8.36
N LEU A 331 -7.39 3.31 -7.15
CA LEU A 331 -8.55 3.55 -6.26
C LEU A 331 -9.59 4.52 -6.85
N LEU A 332 -9.21 5.36 -7.80
CA LEU A 332 -10.10 6.34 -8.45
C LEU A 332 -10.59 5.89 -9.83
N THR A 333 -10.00 4.84 -10.40
CA THR A 333 -10.26 4.35 -11.75
C THR A 333 -10.86 2.94 -11.73
N ASP A 334 -10.14 1.93 -12.15
CA ASP A 334 -10.59 0.56 -12.38
C ASP A 334 -10.27 -0.42 -11.25
N ASP A 335 -9.68 0.06 -10.15
CA ASP A 335 -9.24 -0.79 -9.03
C ASP A 335 -8.31 -1.94 -9.48
N GLN A 336 -7.37 -1.64 -10.38
CA GLN A 336 -6.48 -2.59 -11.06
C GLN A 336 -5.84 -3.64 -10.12
N TYR A 337 -5.65 -3.30 -8.85
CA TYR A 337 -5.08 -4.18 -7.83
C TYR A 337 -6.13 -4.81 -6.90
N ASP A 338 -7.41 -4.71 -7.25
CA ASP A 338 -8.56 -5.27 -6.53
C ASP A 338 -8.67 -4.89 -5.04
N LYS A 339 -8.00 -3.83 -4.62
CA LYS A 339 -7.95 -3.44 -3.19
C LYS A 339 -9.33 -3.07 -2.65
N PHE A 340 -10.09 -2.32 -3.44
CA PHE A 340 -11.46 -1.96 -3.08
C PHE A 340 -12.40 -3.16 -3.24
N ARG A 341 -12.30 -3.92 -4.32
CA ARG A 341 -13.13 -5.10 -4.60
C ARG A 341 -13.00 -6.15 -3.51
N ASP A 342 -11.77 -6.49 -3.12
CA ASP A 342 -11.50 -7.51 -2.10
C ASP A 342 -11.97 -7.07 -0.72
N PHE A 343 -11.81 -5.78 -0.39
CA PHE A 343 -12.35 -5.21 0.83
C PHE A 343 -13.89 -5.24 0.84
N MET A 344 -14.52 -4.87 -0.28
CA MET A 344 -15.99 -4.90 -0.42
C MET A 344 -16.55 -6.31 -0.32
N ALA A 345 -15.88 -7.30 -0.93
CA ALA A 345 -16.25 -8.70 -0.81
C ALA A 345 -16.28 -9.15 0.65
N LEU A 346 -15.24 -8.83 1.44
CA LEU A 346 -15.21 -9.10 2.89
C LEU A 346 -16.38 -8.42 3.61
N ALA A 347 -16.58 -7.13 3.37
CA ALA A 347 -17.59 -6.33 4.06
C ALA A 347 -19.03 -6.79 3.78
N GLN A 348 -19.31 -7.26 2.55
CA GLN A 348 -20.60 -7.76 2.13
C GLN A 348 -20.85 -9.20 2.62
N GLN A 349 -19.86 -10.10 2.47
CA GLN A 349 -19.96 -11.49 2.94
C GLN A 349 -20.24 -11.57 4.45
N THR A 350 -19.68 -10.67 5.23
CA THR A 350 -19.90 -10.60 6.68
C THR A 350 -21.13 -9.79 7.08
N GLY A 351 -21.90 -9.27 6.11
CA GLY A 351 -23.11 -8.49 6.35
C GLY A 351 -22.89 -7.14 7.04
N MET A 352 -21.64 -6.62 7.02
CA MET A 352 -21.28 -5.32 7.59
C MET A 352 -21.67 -4.16 6.67
N LEU A 353 -21.67 -4.42 5.36
CA LEU A 353 -22.22 -3.54 4.32
C LEU A 353 -23.28 -4.28 3.53
N GLY A 354 -24.40 -3.62 3.32
CA GLY A 354 -25.44 -4.01 2.36
C GLY A 354 -25.57 -2.97 1.26
N GLY A 355 -26.57 -3.13 0.41
CA GLY A 355 -26.90 -2.19 -0.67
C GLY A 355 -26.63 -2.77 -2.06
N ASN A 356 -27.13 -2.07 -3.08
CA ASN A 356 -26.90 -2.35 -4.49
C ASN A 356 -25.79 -1.42 -4.99
N GLY A 357 -24.94 -1.86 -5.88
CA GLY A 357 -23.70 -1.24 -6.41
C GLY A 357 -23.55 0.29 -6.33
N ASP A 358 -24.63 1.07 -6.37
CA ASP A 358 -24.61 2.53 -6.33
C ASP A 358 -24.60 3.13 -4.90
N GLU A 359 -25.11 2.40 -3.91
CA GLU A 359 -25.20 2.88 -2.53
C GLU A 359 -24.85 1.76 -1.54
N LEU A 360 -23.88 2.02 -0.68
CA LEU A 360 -23.47 1.15 0.42
C LEU A 360 -24.26 1.55 1.68
N VAL A 361 -24.85 0.57 2.35
CA VAL A 361 -25.60 0.76 3.59
C VAL A 361 -24.86 0.09 4.74
N LYS A 362 -24.40 0.88 5.70
CA LYS A 362 -23.70 0.37 6.89
C LYS A 362 -24.65 -0.36 7.84
N ASN A 363 -24.30 -1.57 8.22
CA ASN A 363 -24.91 -2.28 9.32
C ASN A 363 -24.23 -1.85 10.63
N ARG A 364 -24.85 -0.92 11.35
CA ARG A 364 -24.27 -0.32 12.57
C ARG A 364 -24.07 -1.33 13.72
N SER A 365 -24.92 -2.34 13.83
CA SER A 365 -24.80 -3.35 14.87
C SER A 365 -23.57 -4.24 14.65
N ARG A 366 -23.23 -4.52 13.39
CA ARG A 366 -22.04 -5.33 13.03
C ARG A 366 -20.74 -4.53 12.93
N LEU A 367 -20.82 -3.22 12.78
CA LEU A 367 -19.65 -2.32 12.81
C LEU A 367 -19.27 -1.86 14.23
N GLY A 368 -20.11 -2.11 15.22
CA GLY A 368 -19.85 -1.82 16.63
C GLY A 368 -19.02 -2.91 17.33
N ASP A 369 -18.86 -2.75 18.65
CA ASP A 369 -18.13 -3.72 19.48
C ASP A 369 -18.81 -5.11 19.40
N PRO A 370 -18.03 -6.19 19.25
CA PRO A 370 -18.56 -7.54 19.12
C PRO A 370 -19.22 -8.01 20.42
N PHE A 371 -20.35 -8.69 20.30
CA PHE A 371 -21.01 -9.36 21.44
C PHE A 371 -20.19 -10.56 21.92
N ASP A 372 -19.68 -11.35 20.99
CA ASP A 372 -18.80 -12.49 21.26
C ASP A 372 -17.37 -12.17 20.83
N PHE A 373 -16.50 -12.04 21.83
CA PHE A 373 -15.09 -11.77 21.60
C PHE A 373 -14.38 -12.93 20.88
N HIS A 374 -14.83 -14.18 21.10
CA HIS A 374 -14.23 -15.37 20.47
C HIS A 374 -14.49 -15.44 18.97
N ARG A 375 -15.57 -14.84 18.49
CA ARG A 375 -15.94 -14.83 17.06
C ARG A 375 -15.67 -13.48 16.37
N ALA A 376 -14.97 -12.58 17.03
CA ALA A 376 -14.80 -11.19 16.54
C ALA A 376 -14.18 -11.12 15.13
N ARG A 377 -13.25 -12.00 14.77
CA ARG A 377 -12.63 -12.02 13.42
C ARG A 377 -13.56 -12.55 12.36
N ILE A 378 -14.52 -13.41 12.70
CA ILE A 378 -15.51 -13.97 11.79
C ILE A 378 -16.68 -12.99 11.62
N ASP A 379 -17.29 -12.56 12.73
CA ASP A 379 -18.54 -11.79 12.72
C ASP A 379 -18.32 -10.28 12.58
N HIS A 380 -17.14 -9.78 13.00
CA HIS A 380 -16.79 -8.35 13.01
C HIS A 380 -15.40 -8.06 12.44
N PRO A 381 -15.00 -8.62 11.27
CA PRO A 381 -13.63 -8.49 10.77
C PRO A 381 -13.21 -7.04 10.52
N LEU A 382 -14.10 -6.18 10.02
CA LEU A 382 -13.76 -4.77 9.77
C LEU A 382 -13.50 -4.01 11.09
N TRP A 383 -14.17 -4.39 12.16
CA TRP A 383 -13.91 -3.83 13.48
C TRP A 383 -12.52 -4.23 13.98
N VAL A 384 -12.14 -5.51 13.84
CA VAL A 384 -10.80 -6.01 14.21
C VAL A 384 -9.73 -5.27 13.39
N ILE A 385 -9.90 -5.22 12.06
CA ILE A 385 -8.96 -4.54 11.14
C ILE A 385 -8.81 -3.06 11.48
N ALA A 386 -9.91 -2.33 11.69
CA ALA A 386 -9.84 -0.91 12.03
C ALA A 386 -9.14 -0.65 13.37
N ASN A 387 -9.34 -1.52 14.35
CA ASN A 387 -8.72 -1.40 15.65
C ASN A 387 -7.20 -1.63 15.64
N GLU A 388 -6.66 -2.28 14.62
CA GLU A 388 -5.21 -2.46 14.50
C GLU A 388 -4.44 -1.14 14.41
N VAL A 389 -5.04 -0.12 13.82
CA VAL A 389 -4.44 1.21 13.67
C VAL A 389 -4.98 2.25 14.67
N GLU A 390 -5.82 1.83 15.62
CA GLU A 390 -6.34 2.72 16.68
C GLU A 390 -5.22 3.38 17.52
N PRO A 391 -4.10 2.69 17.85
CA PRO A 391 -2.98 3.30 18.56
C PRO A 391 -2.27 4.41 17.80
N LEU A 392 -2.40 4.47 16.47
CA LEU A 392 -1.72 5.44 15.61
C LEU A 392 -2.43 6.81 15.60
N LYS A 393 -2.24 7.59 16.65
CA LYS A 393 -2.99 8.83 16.94
C LYS A 393 -3.02 9.85 15.80
N LEU A 394 -1.90 10.02 15.09
CA LEU A 394 -1.84 10.96 13.95
C LEU A 394 -2.68 10.46 12.78
N LEU A 395 -2.58 9.17 12.46
CA LEU A 395 -3.39 8.53 11.42
C LEU A 395 -4.88 8.65 11.77
N GLN A 396 -5.28 8.36 13.01
CA GLN A 396 -6.68 8.46 13.46
C GLN A 396 -7.24 9.88 13.34
N ARG A 397 -6.46 10.90 13.68
CA ARG A 397 -6.87 12.31 13.47
C ARG A 397 -7.11 12.61 11.99
N CYS A 398 -6.27 12.08 11.09
CA CYS A 398 -6.43 12.26 9.64
C CYS A 398 -7.66 11.51 9.12
N ILE A 399 -7.86 10.28 9.56
CA ILE A 399 -9.05 9.47 9.21
C ILE A 399 -10.30 10.23 9.63
N HIS A 400 -10.40 10.65 10.88
CA HIS A 400 -11.55 11.38 11.40
C HIS A 400 -11.83 12.64 10.59
N ARG A 401 -10.80 13.47 10.34
CA ARG A 401 -10.93 14.71 9.55
C ARG A 401 -11.43 14.46 8.13
N ILE A 402 -10.96 13.39 7.45
CA ILE A 402 -11.38 13.09 6.07
C ILE A 402 -12.77 12.43 6.07
N ALA A 403 -13.07 11.57 7.03
CA ALA A 403 -14.34 10.87 7.14
C ALA A 403 -15.53 11.83 7.23
N TRP A 404 -15.38 12.92 7.97
CA TRP A 404 -16.41 13.95 8.18
C TRP A 404 -16.54 14.95 7.03
N GLN A 405 -15.66 14.89 6.01
CA GLN A 405 -15.77 15.80 4.87
C GLN A 405 -16.98 15.46 4.01
N PRO A 406 -17.78 16.44 3.59
CA PRO A 406 -18.82 16.25 2.59
C PRO A 406 -18.25 15.73 1.26
N ALA A 407 -19.00 14.89 0.56
CA ALA A 407 -18.56 14.26 -0.70
C ALA A 407 -18.12 15.28 -1.77
N PHE A 408 -18.78 16.44 -1.86
CA PHE A 408 -18.40 17.48 -2.82
C PHE A 408 -17.04 18.12 -2.49
N TRP A 409 -16.68 18.27 -1.21
CA TRP A 409 -15.35 18.74 -0.81
C TRP A 409 -14.27 17.70 -1.07
N THR A 410 -14.57 16.43 -0.79
CA THR A 410 -13.68 15.31 -1.10
C THR A 410 -13.35 15.31 -2.60
N ARG A 411 -14.40 15.39 -3.46
CA ARG A 411 -14.24 15.47 -4.92
C ARG A 411 -13.36 16.67 -5.34
N ALA A 412 -13.64 17.85 -4.82
CA ALA A 412 -12.90 19.07 -5.15
C ALA A 412 -11.41 18.97 -4.72
N LYS A 413 -11.14 18.36 -3.56
CA LYS A 413 -9.77 18.13 -3.09
C LYS A 413 -9.00 17.15 -3.96
N VAL A 414 -9.62 16.02 -4.34
CA VAL A 414 -9.01 15.04 -5.25
C VAL A 414 -8.70 15.72 -6.59
N ALA A 415 -9.69 16.40 -7.20
CA ALA A 415 -9.48 17.07 -8.49
C ALA A 415 -8.35 18.13 -8.42
N ARG A 416 -8.31 18.92 -7.34
CA ARG A 416 -7.24 19.91 -7.13
C ARG A 416 -5.89 19.25 -6.97
N ARG A 417 -5.81 18.16 -6.19
CA ARG A 417 -4.56 17.42 -5.97
C ARG A 417 -4.00 16.88 -7.28
N LEU A 418 -4.83 16.16 -8.07
CA LEU A 418 -4.42 15.59 -9.36
C LEU A 418 -3.97 16.69 -10.34
N ARG A 419 -4.71 17.79 -10.44
CA ARG A 419 -4.33 18.93 -11.26
C ARG A 419 -2.99 19.54 -10.83
N ASN A 420 -2.82 19.77 -9.52
CA ASN A 420 -1.57 20.35 -9.01
C ASN A 420 -0.40 19.39 -9.24
N HIS A 421 -0.60 18.09 -9.05
CA HIS A 421 0.40 17.06 -9.34
C HIS A 421 0.84 17.12 -10.81
N ALA A 422 -0.12 17.13 -11.76
CA ALA A 422 0.18 17.23 -13.19
C ALA A 422 0.99 18.50 -13.55
N HIS A 423 0.68 19.64 -12.91
CA HIS A 423 1.45 20.87 -13.11
C HIS A 423 2.86 20.80 -12.51
N GLN A 424 2.99 20.27 -11.29
CA GLN A 424 4.29 20.13 -10.61
C GLN A 424 5.20 19.16 -11.34
N GLU A 425 4.67 18.01 -11.77
CA GLU A 425 5.41 17.03 -12.56
C GLU A 425 5.88 17.62 -13.90
N PHE A 426 5.01 18.37 -14.58
CA PHE A 426 5.43 19.06 -15.80
C PHE A 426 6.55 20.07 -15.55
N GLN A 427 6.41 20.89 -14.53
CA GLN A 427 7.44 21.90 -14.19
C GLN A 427 8.76 21.24 -13.86
N LYS A 428 8.74 20.20 -13.02
CA LYS A 428 9.92 19.42 -12.64
C LYS A 428 10.61 18.77 -13.85
N ASP A 429 9.80 18.11 -14.72
CA ASP A 429 10.33 17.46 -15.93
C ASP A 429 10.90 18.49 -16.90
N TYR A 430 10.24 19.67 -17.04
CA TYR A 430 10.71 20.74 -17.91
C TYR A 430 12.04 21.32 -17.43
N GLU A 431 12.18 21.60 -16.14
CA GLU A 431 13.42 22.11 -15.54
C GLU A 431 14.57 21.09 -15.64
N ALA A 432 14.27 19.80 -15.45
CA ALA A 432 15.27 18.73 -15.49
C ALA A 432 15.80 18.41 -16.90
N HIS A 433 14.96 18.61 -17.94
CA HIS A 433 15.27 18.22 -19.31
C HIS A 433 15.32 19.39 -20.30
N PHE A 434 15.36 20.63 -19.82
CA PHE A 434 15.42 21.81 -20.69
C PHE A 434 16.69 21.79 -21.54
N ILE A 435 16.53 21.96 -22.85
CA ILE A 435 17.64 22.10 -23.83
C ILE A 435 17.46 23.42 -24.57
N GLU A 436 18.45 24.28 -24.41
CA GLU A 436 18.47 25.57 -25.11
C GLU A 436 18.38 25.40 -26.65
N ASN A 437 17.56 26.20 -27.28
CA ASN A 437 17.27 26.16 -28.72
C ASN A 437 16.51 24.91 -29.25
N GLU A 438 16.15 23.96 -28.42
CA GLU A 438 15.38 22.78 -28.82
C GLU A 438 14.05 22.65 -28.05
N SER A 439 14.07 22.82 -26.73
CA SER A 439 12.85 22.77 -25.89
C SER A 439 11.89 23.88 -26.31
N LYS A 440 10.61 23.50 -26.47
CA LYS A 440 9.56 24.47 -26.81
C LYS A 440 9.22 25.34 -25.60
N PRO A 441 8.65 26.53 -25.80
CA PRO A 441 8.20 27.36 -24.69
C PRO A 441 7.28 26.58 -23.73
N MET A 442 7.44 26.77 -22.44
CA MET A 442 6.68 26.04 -21.39
C MET A 442 5.15 26.10 -21.61
N ALA A 443 4.64 27.18 -22.20
CA ALA A 443 3.22 27.37 -22.47
C ALA A 443 2.64 26.28 -23.39
N ILE A 444 3.47 25.71 -24.31
CA ILE A 444 3.08 24.68 -25.28
C ILE A 444 2.86 23.32 -24.60
N GLY A 445 3.74 22.96 -23.65
CA GLY A 445 3.70 21.69 -22.91
C GLY A 445 2.75 21.71 -21.71
N ARG A 446 2.27 22.87 -21.28
CA ARG A 446 1.43 22.99 -20.08
C ARG A 446 0.05 22.35 -20.28
N PRO A 447 -0.44 21.51 -19.34
CA PRO A 447 -1.81 20.98 -19.39
C PRO A 447 -2.86 22.09 -19.47
N ILE A 448 -3.90 21.88 -20.31
CA ILE A 448 -4.93 22.88 -20.59
C ILE A 448 -6.24 22.46 -19.90
N LEU A 449 -6.78 23.30 -19.03
CA LEU A 449 -8.10 23.11 -18.43
C LEU A 449 -9.01 24.28 -18.81
N LEU A 450 -10.07 23.99 -19.57
CA LEU A 450 -11.10 24.94 -19.97
C LEU A 450 -12.39 24.65 -19.18
N LYS A 451 -12.86 25.63 -18.44
CA LYS A 451 -14.07 25.51 -17.61
C LYS A 451 -15.32 25.67 -18.47
N GLY A 452 -16.20 24.68 -18.44
CA GLY A 452 -17.51 24.71 -19.13
C GLY A 452 -18.60 25.40 -18.31
N ARG A 453 -19.77 25.52 -18.93
CA ARG A 453 -20.96 26.12 -18.29
C ARG A 453 -21.60 25.21 -17.24
N SER A 454 -21.51 23.91 -17.43
CA SER A 454 -22.11 22.90 -16.54
C SER A 454 -21.09 21.77 -16.25
N ARG A 455 -21.11 21.25 -15.03
CA ARG A 455 -20.32 20.08 -14.60
C ARG A 455 -21.01 18.74 -14.93
N GLN A 456 -21.97 18.72 -15.83
CA GLN A 456 -22.61 17.47 -16.24
C GLN A 456 -21.67 16.61 -17.08
N PHE A 457 -20.98 17.22 -18.06
CA PHE A 457 -20.05 16.53 -18.95
C PHE A 457 -18.67 17.19 -18.95
N GLY A 458 -17.66 16.33 -18.80
CA GLY A 458 -16.24 16.66 -18.98
C GLY A 458 -15.65 15.84 -20.12
N ILE A 459 -14.70 16.43 -20.83
CA ILE A 459 -14.05 15.80 -21.96
C ILE A 459 -12.53 15.81 -21.72
N VAL A 460 -11.90 14.65 -21.84
CA VAL A 460 -10.42 14.54 -21.88
C VAL A 460 -10.01 14.42 -23.32
N VAL A 461 -9.07 15.27 -23.78
CA VAL A 461 -8.56 15.29 -25.16
C VAL A 461 -7.05 15.11 -25.13
N VAL A 462 -6.54 13.99 -25.66
CA VAL A 462 -5.15 13.58 -25.57
C VAL A 462 -4.42 13.87 -26.87
N HIS A 463 -3.25 14.51 -26.80
CA HIS A 463 -2.39 14.85 -27.96
C HIS A 463 -1.59 13.64 -28.47
N GLY A 464 -0.98 13.78 -29.63
CA GLY A 464 -0.20 12.74 -30.32
C GLY A 464 1.22 12.55 -29.77
N TYR A 465 1.93 11.57 -30.34
CA TYR A 465 3.32 11.25 -30.02
C TYR A 465 4.26 12.39 -30.42
N MET A 466 5.26 12.66 -29.59
CA MET A 466 6.22 13.79 -29.74
C MET A 466 5.58 15.20 -29.76
N ALA A 467 4.28 15.30 -29.50
CA ALA A 467 3.54 16.56 -29.50
C ALA A 467 3.36 17.13 -28.07
N ALA A 468 2.37 17.96 -27.88
CA ALA A 468 2.08 18.61 -26.61
C ALA A 468 0.57 18.98 -26.54
N PRO A 469 0.03 19.36 -25.37
CA PRO A 469 -1.39 19.76 -25.24
C PRO A 469 -1.85 20.85 -26.20
N GLU A 470 -0.94 21.69 -26.67
CA GLU A 470 -1.19 22.73 -27.66
C GLU A 470 -1.77 22.16 -28.99
N GLU A 471 -1.38 20.96 -29.39
CA GLU A 471 -1.84 20.29 -30.62
C GLU A 471 -3.35 20.12 -30.66
N VAL A 472 -3.96 19.88 -29.52
CA VAL A 472 -5.42 19.63 -29.38
C VAL A 472 -6.17 20.85 -28.88
N ARG A 473 -5.51 22.00 -28.70
CA ARG A 473 -6.12 23.24 -28.18
C ARG A 473 -7.32 23.70 -29.02
N GLY A 474 -7.25 23.62 -30.35
CA GLY A 474 -8.34 24.01 -31.24
C GLY A 474 -9.62 23.24 -30.99
N LEU A 475 -9.53 21.90 -30.92
CA LEU A 475 -10.65 21.03 -30.59
C LEU A 475 -11.16 21.28 -29.16
N ALA A 476 -10.23 21.43 -28.22
CA ALA A 476 -10.60 21.71 -26.82
C ALA A 476 -11.39 23.02 -26.69
N ALA A 477 -10.95 24.08 -27.36
CA ALA A 477 -11.63 25.36 -27.39
C ALA A 477 -13.01 25.28 -28.06
N TYR A 478 -13.13 24.52 -29.15
CA TYR A 478 -14.42 24.29 -29.83
C TYR A 478 -15.42 23.60 -28.89
N LEU A 479 -15.04 22.50 -28.23
CA LEU A 479 -15.88 21.77 -27.29
C LEU A 479 -16.23 22.62 -26.06
N ASN A 480 -15.31 23.45 -25.59
CA ASN A 480 -15.57 24.38 -24.50
C ASN A 480 -16.60 25.45 -24.86
N ARG A 481 -16.54 26.03 -26.10
CA ARG A 481 -17.56 26.96 -26.58
C ARG A 481 -18.95 26.33 -26.59
N LYS A 482 -19.08 25.00 -26.82
CA LYS A 482 -20.35 24.25 -26.67
C LYS A 482 -20.79 24.08 -25.22
N GLY A 483 -19.99 24.52 -24.25
CA GLY A 483 -20.30 24.52 -22.81
C GLY A 483 -19.74 23.35 -22.01
N TYR A 484 -18.92 22.51 -22.61
CA TYR A 484 -18.26 21.38 -21.94
C TYR A 484 -17.04 21.82 -21.13
N TRP A 485 -16.78 21.14 -20.02
CA TRP A 485 -15.48 21.17 -19.38
C TRP A 485 -14.51 20.34 -20.22
N VAL A 486 -13.34 20.88 -20.52
CA VAL A 486 -12.36 20.18 -21.35
C VAL A 486 -11.00 20.20 -20.65
N TYR A 487 -10.35 19.07 -20.61
CA TYR A 487 -8.99 18.94 -20.11
C TYR A 487 -8.11 18.25 -21.16
N ALA A 488 -7.05 18.92 -21.57
CA ALA A 488 -5.99 18.35 -22.38
C ALA A 488 -4.78 18.12 -21.47
N PRO A 489 -4.53 16.86 -21.02
CA PRO A 489 -3.37 16.53 -20.20
C PRO A 489 -2.08 16.65 -21.04
N ARG A 490 -0.96 16.86 -20.35
CA ARG A 490 0.35 16.55 -20.89
C ARG A 490 0.63 15.06 -20.68
N VAL A 491 0.94 14.33 -21.69
CA VAL A 491 1.47 12.97 -21.59
C VAL A 491 2.96 13.05 -21.17
N ARG A 492 3.38 12.28 -20.16
CA ARG A 492 4.75 12.33 -19.63
C ARG A 492 5.80 12.14 -20.73
N GLY A 493 6.91 12.86 -20.64
CA GLY A 493 7.95 12.89 -21.67
C GLY A 493 7.67 13.81 -22.85
N HIS A 494 6.47 14.41 -22.94
CA HIS A 494 6.06 15.30 -24.03
C HIS A 494 6.05 16.77 -23.59
N GLY A 495 6.25 17.67 -24.54
CA GLY A 495 6.26 19.12 -24.27
C GLY A 495 7.45 19.62 -23.44
N THR A 496 8.52 18.84 -23.34
CA THR A 496 9.78 19.11 -22.64
C THR A 496 10.94 19.01 -23.64
N ALA A 497 11.59 17.83 -23.70
CA ALA A 497 12.66 17.53 -24.68
C ALA A 497 12.61 16.04 -25.08
N PRO A 498 13.24 15.67 -26.21
CA PRO A 498 13.34 14.26 -26.63
C PRO A 498 13.99 13.35 -25.57
N GLU A 499 14.93 13.88 -24.80
CA GLU A 499 15.63 13.20 -23.70
C GLU A 499 14.66 12.77 -22.59
N ASP A 500 13.69 13.61 -22.22
CA ASP A 500 12.62 13.24 -21.26
C ASP A 500 11.80 12.07 -21.83
N LEU A 501 11.39 12.18 -23.10
CA LEU A 501 10.61 11.12 -23.76
C LEU A 501 11.36 9.78 -23.82
N ALA A 502 12.69 9.83 -24.02
CA ALA A 502 13.54 8.64 -24.05
C ALA A 502 13.55 7.84 -22.75
N THR A 503 13.24 8.47 -21.62
CA THR A 503 13.23 7.84 -20.28
C THR A 503 11.87 7.28 -19.88
N ARG A 504 10.80 7.57 -20.65
CA ARG A 504 9.42 7.22 -20.30
C ARG A 504 8.97 5.93 -20.93
N THR A 505 8.13 5.20 -20.19
CA THR A 505 7.45 4.00 -20.65
C THR A 505 6.03 4.29 -21.10
N TYR A 506 5.44 3.40 -21.88
CA TYR A 506 4.03 3.55 -22.28
C TYR A 506 3.07 3.51 -21.08
N GLN A 507 3.44 2.87 -19.99
CA GLN A 507 2.68 2.90 -18.73
C GLN A 507 2.65 4.31 -18.12
N ASP A 508 3.73 5.08 -18.24
CA ASP A 508 3.75 6.49 -17.81
C ASP A 508 2.79 7.35 -18.64
N TRP A 509 2.67 7.05 -19.93
CA TRP A 509 1.72 7.73 -20.82
C TRP A 509 0.26 7.39 -20.46
N ILE A 510 -0.05 6.10 -20.24
CA ILE A 510 -1.36 5.64 -19.78
C ILE A 510 -1.72 6.33 -18.47
N ARG A 511 -0.81 6.34 -17.48
CA ARG A 511 -1.02 6.99 -16.18
C ARG A 511 -1.38 8.46 -16.32
N SER A 512 -0.75 9.21 -17.24
CA SER A 512 -1.07 10.61 -17.49
C SER A 512 -2.54 10.80 -17.90
N VAL A 513 -3.07 9.87 -18.70
CA VAL A 513 -4.46 9.90 -19.18
C VAL A 513 -5.44 9.41 -18.11
N GLU A 514 -5.06 8.44 -17.32
CA GLU A 514 -5.85 7.98 -16.15
C GLU A 514 -6.00 9.10 -15.11
N GLU A 515 -4.92 9.82 -14.80
CA GLU A 515 -4.96 10.99 -13.91
C GLU A 515 -5.90 12.08 -14.46
N ALA A 516 -5.86 12.31 -15.77
CA ALA A 516 -6.75 13.25 -16.43
C ALA A 516 -8.20 12.80 -16.32
N TYR A 517 -8.49 11.52 -16.57
CA TYR A 517 -9.82 10.95 -16.38
C TYR A 517 -10.28 11.09 -14.93
N ALA A 518 -9.50 10.65 -13.96
CA ALA A 518 -9.84 10.71 -12.53
C ALA A 518 -10.11 12.15 -12.07
N MET A 519 -9.30 13.11 -12.52
CA MET A 519 -9.49 14.53 -12.24
C MET A 519 -10.83 15.03 -12.81
N MET A 520 -11.16 14.67 -14.07
CA MET A 520 -12.42 15.06 -14.70
C MET A 520 -13.63 14.34 -14.09
N ALA A 521 -13.52 13.07 -13.71
CA ALA A 521 -14.56 12.32 -12.99
C ALA A 521 -14.83 12.87 -11.57
N CYS A 522 -13.82 13.50 -10.95
CA CYS A 522 -14.02 14.28 -9.73
C CYS A 522 -14.59 15.69 -9.97
N THR A 523 -14.51 16.21 -11.19
CA THR A 523 -15.00 17.55 -11.55
C THR A 523 -16.40 17.52 -12.15
N CYS A 524 -16.65 16.57 -13.06
CA CYS A 524 -17.89 16.41 -13.80
C CYS A 524 -18.61 15.10 -13.44
N ARG A 525 -19.89 15.01 -13.78
CA ARG A 525 -20.71 13.80 -13.52
C ARG A 525 -20.41 12.69 -14.53
N HIS A 526 -20.25 13.04 -15.80
CA HIS A 526 -19.97 12.14 -16.90
C HIS A 526 -18.69 12.57 -17.60
N VAL A 527 -17.89 11.62 -18.06
CA VAL A 527 -16.62 11.90 -18.75
C VAL A 527 -16.61 11.15 -20.08
N VAL A 528 -16.31 11.91 -21.16
CA VAL A 528 -15.99 11.40 -22.47
C VAL A 528 -14.46 11.56 -22.66
N ILE A 529 -13.82 10.57 -23.25
CA ILE A 529 -12.38 10.60 -23.47
C ILE A 529 -12.10 10.46 -24.96
N GLY A 530 -11.04 11.06 -25.46
CA GLY A 530 -10.57 10.85 -26.82
C GLY A 530 -9.23 11.48 -27.05
N GLY A 531 -8.69 11.27 -28.25
CA GLY A 531 -7.40 11.79 -28.56
C GLY A 531 -7.07 11.70 -30.04
N PHE A 532 -5.87 12.19 -30.37
CA PHE A 532 -5.32 12.23 -31.69
C PHE A 532 -4.09 11.34 -31.80
N SER A 533 -3.98 10.54 -32.89
CA SER A 533 -2.84 9.67 -33.15
C SER A 533 -2.52 8.76 -31.95
N ASN A 534 -1.34 8.80 -31.38
CA ASN A 534 -0.99 8.07 -30.14
C ASN A 534 -1.97 8.36 -28.99
N GLY A 535 -2.41 9.61 -28.86
CA GLY A 535 -3.42 9.98 -27.85
C GLY A 535 -4.77 9.28 -28.04
N ALA A 536 -5.12 8.91 -29.27
CA ALA A 536 -6.29 8.07 -29.55
C ALA A 536 -6.12 6.65 -29.00
N GLY A 537 -4.92 6.06 -29.20
CA GLY A 537 -4.56 4.76 -28.62
C GLY A 537 -4.65 4.78 -27.10
N LEU A 538 -4.08 5.80 -26.46
CA LEU A 538 -4.14 5.99 -25.02
C LEU A 538 -5.59 6.15 -24.49
N ALA A 539 -6.42 6.89 -25.23
CA ALA A 539 -7.84 7.06 -24.88
C ALA A 539 -8.62 5.74 -24.98
N LEU A 540 -8.34 4.93 -26.01
CA LEU A 540 -8.95 3.60 -26.18
C LEU A 540 -8.52 2.63 -25.09
N GLU A 541 -7.24 2.64 -24.71
CA GLU A 541 -6.72 1.83 -23.62
C GLU A 541 -7.43 2.13 -22.30
N VAL A 542 -7.50 3.41 -21.92
CA VAL A 542 -8.17 3.82 -20.68
C VAL A 542 -9.68 3.50 -20.74
N ALA A 543 -10.31 3.67 -21.90
CA ALA A 543 -11.72 3.34 -22.08
C ALA A 543 -12.01 1.83 -22.02
N SER A 544 -11.08 0.97 -22.45
CA SER A 544 -11.23 -0.49 -22.34
C SER A 544 -11.34 -0.98 -20.89
N ARG A 545 -10.61 -0.33 -19.98
CA ARG A 545 -10.59 -0.72 -18.55
C ARG A 545 -11.61 0.02 -17.70
N ILE A 546 -11.87 1.29 -17.98
CA ILE A 546 -12.73 2.13 -17.16
C ILE A 546 -14.14 2.22 -17.76
N GLN A 547 -14.98 1.28 -17.41
CA GLN A 547 -16.38 1.17 -17.92
C GLN A 547 -17.28 2.37 -17.57
N ALA A 548 -16.85 3.23 -16.64
CA ALA A 548 -17.56 4.46 -16.30
C ALA A 548 -17.40 5.58 -17.34
N VAL A 549 -16.47 5.46 -18.30
CA VAL A 549 -16.34 6.32 -19.47
C VAL A 549 -17.62 6.28 -20.30
N LYS A 550 -18.18 7.45 -20.66
CA LYS A 550 -19.48 7.54 -21.34
C LYS A 550 -19.40 7.54 -22.86
N GLY A 551 -18.22 7.66 -23.43
CA GLY A 551 -17.95 7.56 -24.84
C GLY A 551 -16.50 7.83 -25.17
N VAL A 552 -16.02 7.29 -26.29
CA VAL A 552 -14.64 7.44 -26.75
C VAL A 552 -14.59 7.92 -28.21
N PHE A 553 -13.71 8.89 -28.49
CA PHE A 553 -13.41 9.29 -29.86
C PHE A 553 -11.90 9.10 -30.16
N ALA A 554 -11.61 8.51 -31.31
CA ALA A 554 -10.27 8.22 -31.77
C ALA A 554 -10.02 8.89 -33.12
N VAL A 555 -9.11 9.87 -33.16
CA VAL A 555 -8.74 10.59 -34.37
C VAL A 555 -7.41 10.08 -34.90
N SER A 556 -7.39 9.54 -36.10
CA SER A 556 -6.22 8.93 -36.74
C SER A 556 -5.46 7.92 -35.86
N PRO A 557 -6.16 6.94 -35.22
CA PRO A 557 -5.50 5.99 -34.33
C PRO A 557 -4.57 5.03 -35.09
N PRO A 558 -3.27 4.92 -34.74
CA PRO A 558 -2.39 3.93 -35.28
C PRO A 558 -2.68 2.55 -34.66
N MET A 559 -2.52 1.46 -35.43
CA MET A 559 -2.67 0.09 -34.94
C MET A 559 -1.33 -0.62 -34.81
N GLN A 560 -0.45 -0.44 -35.81
CA GLN A 560 0.87 -1.02 -35.86
C GLN A 560 1.86 0.00 -36.42
N LEU A 561 3.15 -0.14 -36.09
CA LEU A 561 4.22 0.72 -36.67
C LEU A 561 4.29 0.62 -38.19
N GLN A 562 3.89 -0.52 -38.78
CA GLN A 562 3.76 -0.71 -40.20
C GLN A 562 2.68 0.17 -40.85
N ASP A 563 1.74 0.69 -40.07
CA ASP A 563 0.74 1.63 -40.53
C ASP A 563 1.27 3.06 -40.65
N PHE A 564 2.47 3.35 -40.12
CA PHE A 564 3.17 4.60 -40.36
C PHE A 564 3.80 4.57 -41.72
N SER A 565 3.38 5.48 -42.61
CA SER A 565 3.79 5.53 -44.01
C SER A 565 5.20 6.11 -44.21
N ALA A 566 5.61 6.17 -45.47
CA ALA A 566 6.94 6.49 -46.01
C ALA A 566 7.69 7.71 -45.42
N ARG A 567 7.06 8.65 -44.74
CA ARG A 567 7.75 9.71 -43.98
C ARG A 567 8.49 9.21 -42.75
N PHE A 568 8.05 8.06 -42.16
CA PHE A 568 8.75 7.33 -41.13
C PHE A 568 9.52 6.11 -41.67
N VAL A 569 9.44 5.82 -42.99
CA VAL A 569 10.10 4.69 -43.65
C VAL A 569 11.63 4.73 -43.48
N PRO A 570 12.34 5.87 -43.54
CA PRO A 570 13.73 5.88 -43.08
C PRO A 570 13.88 5.43 -41.63
N ALA A 571 12.90 5.71 -40.76
CA ALA A 571 12.90 5.29 -39.38
C ALA A 571 12.54 3.79 -39.24
N VAL A 572 11.60 3.25 -40.02
CA VAL A 572 11.21 1.83 -40.02
C VAL A 572 12.30 0.94 -40.64
N ASP A 573 12.94 1.36 -41.74
CA ASP A 573 14.08 0.65 -42.29
C ASP A 573 15.34 0.77 -41.43
N ILE A 574 15.56 1.92 -40.81
CA ILE A 574 16.61 2.12 -39.82
C ILE A 574 16.24 1.30 -38.56
N TRP A 575 14.98 1.26 -38.16
CA TRP A 575 14.45 0.43 -37.05
C TRP A 575 14.66 -1.06 -37.31
N ASN A 576 14.27 -1.57 -38.46
CA ASN A 576 14.48 -2.96 -38.84
C ASN A 576 15.96 -3.32 -38.95
N ARG A 577 16.82 -2.39 -39.39
CA ARG A 577 18.28 -2.54 -39.38
C ARG A 577 18.88 -2.38 -38.02
N LEU A 578 18.35 -1.48 -37.16
CA LEU A 578 18.78 -1.30 -35.76
C LEU A 578 18.38 -2.49 -34.88
N MET A 579 17.15 -3.02 -35.03
CA MET A 579 16.71 -4.21 -34.32
C MET A 579 17.50 -5.46 -34.71
N ARG A 580 17.97 -5.54 -35.98
CA ARG A 580 18.94 -6.56 -36.40
C ARG A 580 20.35 -6.33 -35.83
N ARG A 581 20.76 -5.08 -35.59
CA ARG A 581 22.08 -4.71 -35.03
C ARG A 581 22.12 -4.65 -33.52
N VAL A 582 21.03 -4.41 -32.82
CA VAL A 582 20.95 -4.42 -31.33
C VAL A 582 21.04 -5.85 -30.81
N ARG A 583 20.85 -6.85 -31.66
CA ARG A 583 21.27 -8.25 -31.37
C ARG A 583 22.80 -8.46 -31.52
N SER A 584 23.56 -7.50 -32.07
CA SER A 584 25.01 -7.52 -32.13
C SER A 584 25.58 -6.16 -31.69
N ASN A 585 26.40 -6.17 -30.63
CA ASN A 585 27.10 -5.04 -30.02
C ASN A 585 27.61 -3.98 -31.04
N GLY A 586 27.18 -2.71 -30.91
CA GLY A 586 27.85 -1.59 -31.59
C GLY A 586 27.01 -0.32 -31.66
N ALA A 587 27.55 0.78 -31.17
CA ALA A 587 27.23 2.21 -31.30
C ALA A 587 25.71 2.59 -31.34
N ARG A 588 25.20 3.09 -30.24
CA ARG A 588 23.84 3.59 -30.04
C ARG A 588 23.63 4.92 -30.77
N ARG A 589 22.81 4.95 -31.83
CA ARG A 589 22.10 6.17 -32.18
C ARG A 589 20.87 6.25 -31.32
N GLU A 590 20.87 7.14 -30.34
CA GLU A 590 19.77 7.31 -29.37
C GLU A 590 18.57 8.05 -29.98
N PHE A 591 18.81 8.87 -31.04
CA PHE A 591 17.82 9.73 -31.66
C PHE A 591 17.89 9.68 -33.20
N ILE A 592 16.73 9.84 -33.82
CA ILE A 592 16.57 9.91 -35.28
C ILE A 592 15.99 11.30 -35.64
N ALA A 593 16.53 11.97 -36.65
CA ALA A 593 15.99 13.24 -37.13
C ALA A 593 14.54 13.08 -37.59
N ASN A 594 13.67 14.01 -37.22
CA ASN A 594 12.25 14.03 -37.54
C ASN A 594 11.87 15.35 -38.21
N GLN A 595 11.02 15.29 -39.23
CA GLN A 595 10.44 16.46 -39.90
C GLN A 595 8.92 16.52 -39.62
N PRO A 596 8.52 17.11 -38.48
CA PRO A 596 7.12 17.13 -38.08
C PRO A 596 6.30 18.14 -38.94
N GLU A 597 4.98 17.87 -39.05
CA GLU A 597 4.05 18.80 -39.70
C GLU A 597 3.90 20.12 -38.91
N ASN A 598 4.05 20.04 -37.56
CA ASN A 598 3.96 21.20 -36.65
C ASN A 598 5.28 21.37 -35.85
N PRO A 599 6.34 21.90 -36.48
CA PRO A 599 7.68 22.01 -35.88
C PRO A 599 7.70 22.95 -34.62
N HIS A 600 6.71 23.81 -34.47
CA HIS A 600 6.57 24.67 -33.29
C HIS A 600 6.02 23.94 -32.05
N ILE A 601 5.44 22.73 -32.20
CA ILE A 601 4.88 21.91 -31.10
C ILE A 601 5.70 20.62 -30.94
N ASN A 602 5.96 19.92 -32.05
CA ASN A 602 6.56 18.59 -32.06
C ASN A 602 8.09 18.63 -31.93
N TYR A 603 8.67 17.54 -31.44
CA TYR A 603 10.11 17.37 -31.41
C TYR A 603 10.70 17.16 -32.81
N VAL A 604 11.90 17.67 -33.02
CA VAL A 604 12.67 17.51 -34.29
C VAL A 604 13.61 16.31 -34.26
N ARG A 605 13.74 15.66 -33.09
CA ARG A 605 14.47 14.40 -32.88
C ARG A 605 13.55 13.39 -32.23
N ASN A 606 13.53 12.17 -32.76
CA ASN A 606 12.72 11.07 -32.24
C ASN A 606 13.59 10.08 -31.46
N PRO A 607 13.35 9.86 -30.15
CA PRO A 607 14.11 8.89 -29.37
C PRO A 607 13.74 7.45 -29.80
N VAL A 608 14.74 6.61 -30.04
CA VAL A 608 14.56 5.21 -30.44
C VAL A 608 13.85 4.43 -29.30
N ALA A 609 14.14 4.76 -28.04
CA ALA A 609 13.45 4.19 -26.88
C ALA A 609 11.95 4.49 -26.92
N GLY A 610 11.56 5.75 -27.25
CA GLY A 610 10.17 6.15 -27.36
C GLY A 610 9.39 5.42 -28.45
N LEU A 611 10.04 5.14 -29.60
CA LEU A 611 9.43 4.32 -30.68
C LEU A 611 9.13 2.88 -30.20
N ARG A 612 10.00 2.28 -29.37
CA ARG A 612 9.75 0.96 -28.80
C ARG A 612 8.55 0.97 -27.85
N GLU A 613 8.46 2.00 -27.05
CA GLU A 613 7.33 2.14 -26.13
C GLU A 613 6.02 2.42 -26.89
N LEU A 614 6.08 3.14 -28.02
CA LEU A 614 4.93 3.34 -28.91
C LEU A 614 4.45 2.01 -29.52
N GLU A 615 5.36 1.14 -29.97
CA GLU A 615 5.04 -0.20 -30.47
C GLU A 615 4.37 -1.05 -29.38
N ARG A 616 4.97 -1.10 -28.19
CA ARG A 616 4.41 -1.82 -27.04
C ARG A 616 3.01 -1.33 -26.67
N LEU A 617 2.78 -0.01 -26.74
CA LEU A 617 1.46 0.55 -26.49
C LEU A 617 0.46 0.07 -27.55
N MET A 618 0.81 0.09 -28.84
CA MET A 618 -0.09 -0.35 -29.88
C MET A 618 -0.49 -1.83 -29.73
N ASP A 619 0.49 -2.71 -29.46
CA ASP A 619 0.24 -4.12 -29.19
C ASP A 619 -0.69 -4.28 -27.96
N HIS A 620 -0.41 -3.56 -26.90
CA HIS A 620 -1.22 -3.57 -25.68
C HIS A 620 -2.67 -3.10 -25.89
N VAL A 621 -2.87 -2.07 -26.72
CA VAL A 621 -4.19 -1.53 -27.08
C VAL A 621 -4.96 -2.52 -27.96
N GLU A 622 -4.28 -3.14 -28.93
CA GLU A 622 -4.91 -4.06 -29.90
C GLU A 622 -5.64 -5.20 -29.21
N ASP A 623 -5.02 -5.80 -28.16
CA ASP A 623 -5.58 -6.90 -27.41
C ASP A 623 -6.83 -6.52 -26.61
N ARG A 624 -6.99 -5.22 -26.29
CA ARG A 624 -8.04 -4.70 -25.42
C ARG A 624 -9.20 -4.01 -26.15
N LEU A 625 -9.12 -3.79 -27.44
CA LEU A 625 -10.15 -3.08 -28.21
C LEU A 625 -11.54 -3.68 -28.07
N LYS A 626 -11.65 -4.99 -27.95
CA LYS A 626 -12.92 -5.72 -27.72
C LYS A 626 -13.61 -5.36 -26.42
N GLU A 627 -12.87 -4.82 -25.44
CA GLU A 627 -13.37 -4.42 -24.11
C GLU A 627 -13.93 -2.98 -24.10
N VAL A 628 -13.81 -2.26 -25.20
CA VAL A 628 -14.39 -0.91 -25.38
C VAL A 628 -15.86 -1.06 -25.77
N HIS A 629 -16.77 -0.95 -24.81
CA HIS A 629 -18.20 -1.18 -24.99
C HIS A 629 -19.07 0.09 -25.09
N MET A 630 -18.54 1.25 -24.63
CA MET A 630 -19.25 2.53 -24.70
C MET A 630 -19.33 3.03 -26.15
N PRO A 631 -20.26 3.98 -26.46
CA PRO A 631 -20.33 4.63 -27.77
C PRO A 631 -18.97 5.11 -28.24
N ALA A 632 -18.63 4.85 -29.52
CA ALA A 632 -17.33 5.14 -30.08
C ALA A 632 -17.39 5.80 -31.46
N VAL A 633 -16.51 6.75 -31.72
CA VAL A 633 -16.31 7.30 -33.08
C VAL A 633 -14.82 7.26 -33.46
N VAL A 634 -14.51 6.71 -34.63
CA VAL A 634 -13.20 6.72 -35.22
C VAL A 634 -13.22 7.65 -36.43
N VAL A 635 -12.29 8.61 -36.47
CA VAL A 635 -12.17 9.61 -37.52
C VAL A 635 -10.80 9.47 -38.18
N GLN A 636 -10.74 9.42 -39.51
CA GLN A 636 -9.50 9.22 -40.27
C GLN A 636 -9.46 10.07 -41.52
N SER A 637 -8.27 10.52 -41.94
CA SER A 637 -8.02 11.09 -43.24
C SER A 637 -7.78 9.99 -44.28
N VAL A 638 -8.38 10.11 -45.46
CA VAL A 638 -8.22 9.12 -46.57
C VAL A 638 -6.78 9.08 -47.10
N ALA A 639 -6.15 10.23 -47.21
CA ALA A 639 -4.77 10.37 -47.71
C ALA A 639 -3.79 10.75 -46.58
N ASP A 640 -3.98 10.20 -45.38
CA ASP A 640 -3.07 10.42 -44.26
C ASP A 640 -1.67 9.92 -44.58
N PRO A 641 -0.64 10.82 -44.61
CA PRO A 641 0.71 10.45 -44.96
C PRO A 641 1.48 9.79 -43.84
N VAL A 642 0.91 9.65 -42.65
CA VAL A 642 1.56 9.10 -41.44
C VAL A 642 0.93 7.79 -41.06
N VAL A 643 -0.39 7.77 -40.85
CA VAL A 643 -1.13 6.59 -40.40
C VAL A 643 -1.97 6.03 -41.55
N ASN A 644 -1.73 4.76 -41.90
CA ASN A 644 -2.49 4.09 -42.93
C ASN A 644 -3.97 3.94 -42.51
N PRO A 645 -4.94 4.39 -43.32
CA PRO A 645 -6.37 4.25 -42.99
C PRO A 645 -6.83 2.81 -42.77
N ARG A 646 -6.13 1.80 -43.27
CA ARG A 646 -6.39 0.39 -42.99
C ARG A 646 -6.17 0.05 -41.49
N GLY A 647 -5.18 0.69 -40.84
CA GLY A 647 -4.94 0.52 -39.41
C GLY A 647 -6.07 1.05 -38.57
N SER A 648 -6.52 2.29 -38.81
CA SER A 648 -7.67 2.88 -38.10
C SER A 648 -8.98 2.13 -38.37
N ARG A 649 -9.13 1.52 -39.58
CA ARG A 649 -10.27 0.65 -39.89
C ARG A 649 -10.22 -0.63 -39.05
N ARG A 650 -9.07 -1.26 -38.89
CA ARG A 650 -8.88 -2.40 -37.99
C ARG A 650 -9.21 -2.07 -36.53
N VAL A 651 -8.81 -0.89 -36.06
CA VAL A 651 -9.23 -0.40 -34.73
C VAL A 651 -10.75 -0.40 -34.65
N PHE A 652 -11.45 0.25 -35.59
CA PHE A 652 -12.92 0.33 -35.61
C PHE A 652 -13.57 -1.06 -35.64
N ASP A 653 -13.10 -1.96 -36.47
CA ASP A 653 -13.70 -3.28 -36.63
C ASP A 653 -13.57 -4.13 -35.33
N ARG A 654 -12.47 -3.97 -34.58
CA ARG A 654 -12.20 -4.70 -33.33
C ARG A 654 -12.87 -4.12 -32.09
N LEU A 655 -13.39 -2.87 -32.14
CA LEU A 655 -14.10 -2.30 -30.98
C LEU A 655 -15.32 -3.15 -30.60
N GLY A 656 -15.44 -3.48 -29.30
CA GLY A 656 -16.60 -4.20 -28.75
C GLY A 656 -17.88 -3.35 -28.67
N SER A 657 -17.80 -2.05 -28.93
CA SER A 657 -18.94 -1.13 -28.90
C SER A 657 -19.99 -1.51 -29.96
N VAL A 658 -21.24 -1.54 -29.56
CA VAL A 658 -22.40 -1.72 -30.46
C VAL A 658 -22.70 -0.40 -31.19
N GLU A 659 -22.57 0.73 -30.49
CA GLU A 659 -22.78 2.07 -31.04
C GLU A 659 -21.45 2.65 -31.52
N LYS A 660 -21.02 2.34 -32.72
CA LYS A 660 -19.77 2.85 -33.28
C LYS A 660 -19.90 3.44 -34.67
N LYS A 661 -19.17 4.51 -34.95
CA LYS A 661 -19.14 5.20 -36.26
C LYS A 661 -17.72 5.29 -36.78
N TYR A 662 -17.49 5.01 -38.07
CA TYR A 662 -16.24 5.24 -38.77
C TYR A 662 -16.41 6.34 -39.82
N ILE A 663 -15.61 7.40 -39.75
CA ILE A 663 -15.77 8.59 -40.59
C ILE A 663 -14.46 8.89 -41.29
N LEU A 664 -14.52 8.94 -42.61
CA LEU A 664 -13.38 9.29 -43.47
C LEU A 664 -13.50 10.72 -44.00
N PHE A 665 -12.42 11.46 -43.91
CA PHE A 665 -12.29 12.79 -44.48
C PHE A 665 -11.38 12.77 -45.69
N ASN A 666 -11.71 13.52 -46.73
CA ASN A 666 -10.86 13.71 -47.89
C ASN A 666 -9.88 14.85 -47.59
N LEU A 667 -8.86 14.52 -46.79
CA LEU A 667 -7.73 15.40 -46.47
C LEU A 667 -6.43 14.64 -46.78
N ASP A 668 -5.35 15.39 -47.04
CA ASP A 668 -4.04 14.89 -47.44
C ASP A 668 -2.96 15.04 -46.37
N ARG A 669 -3.37 15.11 -45.11
CA ARG A 669 -2.48 15.32 -43.97
C ARG A 669 -2.88 14.47 -42.77
N HIS A 670 -1.88 14.25 -41.88
CA HIS A 670 -2.10 13.56 -40.60
C HIS A 670 -2.76 14.48 -39.55
N GLY A 671 -2.25 15.69 -39.41
CA GLY A 671 -2.66 16.68 -38.41
C GLY A 671 -4.04 17.31 -38.71
N ILE A 672 -5.11 16.48 -38.81
CA ILE A 672 -6.47 16.95 -39.19
C ILE A 672 -7.15 17.78 -38.10
N LEU A 673 -6.55 17.91 -36.91
CA LEU A 673 -7.02 18.79 -35.83
C LEU A 673 -6.46 20.23 -35.97
N SER A 674 -5.71 20.55 -36.99
CA SER A 674 -5.18 21.90 -37.24
C SER A 674 -5.32 22.26 -38.73
N GLY A 675 -5.31 23.56 -39.05
CA GLY A 675 -5.38 24.08 -40.43
C GLY A 675 -6.75 23.89 -41.11
N PRO A 676 -6.81 24.09 -42.45
CA PRO A 676 -8.07 24.06 -43.21
C PRO A 676 -8.81 22.73 -43.08
N GLY A 677 -10.15 22.73 -42.88
CA GLY A 677 -10.97 21.53 -42.75
C GLY A 677 -11.06 20.97 -41.33
N SER A 678 -10.24 21.40 -40.36
CA SER A 678 -10.27 20.94 -38.96
C SER A 678 -11.63 21.21 -38.26
N GLU A 679 -12.33 22.30 -38.65
CA GLU A 679 -13.64 22.61 -38.09
C GLU A 679 -14.71 21.54 -38.38
N GLN A 680 -14.58 20.84 -39.53
CA GLN A 680 -15.49 19.73 -39.86
C GLN A 680 -15.25 18.55 -38.89
N VAL A 681 -14.00 18.24 -38.58
CA VAL A 681 -13.62 17.21 -37.60
C VAL A 681 -14.14 17.61 -36.22
N TYR A 682 -13.98 18.88 -35.83
CA TYR A 682 -14.50 19.38 -34.54
C TYR A 682 -16.01 19.24 -34.43
N ARG A 683 -16.74 19.53 -35.53
CA ARG A 683 -18.19 19.43 -35.59
C ARG A 683 -18.66 17.99 -35.40
N ILE A 684 -18.00 17.02 -36.02
CA ILE A 684 -18.34 15.61 -35.87
C ILE A 684 -18.11 15.14 -34.44
N ILE A 685 -16.94 15.45 -33.84
CA ILE A 685 -16.66 15.11 -32.44
C ILE A 685 -17.65 15.81 -31.52
N GLY A 686 -17.96 17.07 -31.75
CA GLY A 686 -18.96 17.81 -30.97
C GLY A 686 -20.37 17.24 -31.06
N ASN A 687 -20.79 16.79 -32.25
CA ASN A 687 -22.11 16.12 -32.40
C ASN A 687 -22.13 14.76 -31.69
N PHE A 688 -21.06 13.98 -31.81
CA PHE A 688 -20.91 12.72 -31.07
C PHE A 688 -21.05 12.93 -29.55
N VAL A 689 -20.41 13.94 -28.99
CA VAL A 689 -20.54 14.27 -27.55
C VAL A 689 -21.93 14.75 -27.21
N ASP A 690 -22.60 15.52 -28.11
CA ASP A 690 -23.96 15.95 -27.93
C ASP A 690 -24.96 14.77 -27.95
N ASP A 691 -24.75 13.78 -28.83
CA ASP A 691 -25.55 12.54 -28.89
C ASP A 691 -25.49 11.79 -27.56
N ILE A 692 -24.27 11.60 -27.03
CA ILE A 692 -24.05 10.96 -25.70
C ILE A 692 -24.75 11.76 -24.59
N ARG A 693 -24.68 13.09 -24.65
CA ARG A 693 -25.35 13.96 -23.66
C ARG A 693 -26.86 13.81 -23.69
N VAL A 694 -27.47 13.66 -24.86
CA VAL A 694 -28.90 13.44 -25.01
C VAL A 694 -29.31 12.07 -24.48
N GLY A 695 -28.58 11.00 -24.86
CA GLY A 695 -28.83 9.65 -24.39
C GLY A 695 -28.64 9.46 -22.87
N ALA A 696 -27.74 10.22 -22.24
CA ALA A 696 -27.55 10.18 -20.78
C ALA A 696 -28.63 10.95 -19.98
N LYS A 697 -29.54 11.67 -20.65
CA LYS A 697 -30.68 12.35 -20.04
C LYS A 697 -32.00 11.54 -20.16
N ALA A 698 -32.07 10.63 -21.15
CA ALA A 698 -33.13 9.66 -21.30
C ALA A 698 -32.87 8.44 -20.38
#